data_20014e62eeb28af155955a311dfbc940
#
_entry.id   20014e62eeb28af155955a311dfbc940
#
_cell.length_a   1.000
_cell.length_b   1.000
_cell.length_c   1.000
_cell.angle_alpha   90.00
_cell.angle_beta   90.00
_cell.angle_gamma   90.00
#
_symmetry.space_group_name_H-M   'P 1'
#
loop_
_entity.id
_entity.type
_entity.pdbx_description
1 polymer ?
#
loop_
_entity_poly.entity_id
_entity_poly.type
_entity_poly.pdbx_seq_one_letter_code
_entity_poly.pdbx_strand_id
1 'polypeptide(L)'
;PGSGPGKVPLPGAVDLAQTNPAQASAAPPASVPLKPVLLSDVADVELVTAPASSVTRFDGQPALGLAVYKAQGANTVQVAEAVKAVLNGSADLGADVRVVQDQATPIQKGVKSLLTEGLFGALFAVLVVALFLRDARATLITALSIPVSLLVALILLQSQGLTLNVLTLGGLTVALGRLIDDAIVVVENIYHKLDQGLAPRQATLEGASEVASPVLSSTLATVAVFLPLAFVSGVAGEFLRPLALAVTLSILASLLVAFTLVPLLGGLFLRRGSARAPARVSTLERLYSPVIAWVTRRPGWTLALALAALVGSTSLVGRIPTNFIDPGESDRVQVNLTLPAGTRLDRADAVAADLERRLKGVPGLESVETTAGTASGAFAALGGGGSGMPVRLTLIPEAEQDLDDLMDRVQAALKGVPGELNVTQGAAGSGGFSNTLKINIQADRTQDLNTASARITRALQGVKEVENVRSSVRESQPQLSIRLDSQEAVRRGVVGIQAVSAVQNALNGKVAATLPAEDGALDVRVTYPEGEYGSVAALKDLTLRSASGAEVRLGDIARIERVASPVSLSRENGERLATVQADPTVTNISAANSAVKAALNDVKLPAGATWSLGGVTEQQDQAFSSLGVSILAAVGLVYLIMVAAFRSLLTPLILLVSIP
;
A
#
# COMPACT_ATOMS: atom_id res chain seq x y z
N PRO A 1 -16.80 -3.41 42.33
CA PRO A 1 -18.11 -2.87 42.69
C PRO A 1 -18.53 -1.90 41.57
N GLY A 2 -19.64 -2.31 40.93
CA GLY A 2 -20.14 -1.68 39.74
C GLY A 2 -20.96 -0.43 39.96
N SER A 3 -21.06 0.37 38.95
CA SER A 3 -22.13 1.36 38.78
C SER A 3 -22.63 1.23 37.34
N GLY A 4 -23.83 0.69 37.19
CA GLY A 4 -24.54 0.60 35.94
C GLY A 4 -25.11 1.96 35.51
N PRO A 5 -25.39 2.19 34.20
CA PRO A 5 -25.92 3.46 33.71
C PRO A 5 -27.39 3.62 34.09
N GLY A 6 -27.73 4.81 34.60
CA GLY A 6 -29.06 5.21 35.02
C GLY A 6 -30.06 5.22 33.86
N LYS A 7 -31.25 4.73 34.14
CA LYS A 7 -32.43 4.84 33.29
C LYS A 7 -32.91 6.28 33.30
N VAL A 8 -32.97 6.91 32.12
CA VAL A 8 -33.67 8.17 31.88
C VAL A 8 -35.18 7.85 31.80
N PRO A 9 -36.06 8.51 32.53
CA PRO A 9 -37.50 8.30 32.41
C PRO A 9 -38.06 8.97 31.15
N LEU A 10 -38.79 8.19 30.37
CA LEU A 10 -39.61 8.68 29.26
C LEU A 10 -40.81 9.47 29.82
N PRO A 11 -41.19 10.64 29.27
CA PRO A 11 -42.36 11.38 29.71
C PRO A 11 -43.65 10.78 29.17
N GLY A 12 -44.59 10.53 30.09
CA GLY A 12 -46.02 10.58 29.92
C GLY A 12 -46.66 9.63 28.92
N ALA A 13 -47.02 8.43 29.35
CA ALA A 13 -48.12 7.70 28.75
C ALA A 13 -49.43 8.43 29.02
N VAL A 14 -50.07 8.93 27.96
CA VAL A 14 -51.43 9.49 28.05
C VAL A 14 -52.37 8.32 28.09
N ASP A 15 -53.09 8.23 29.22
CA ASP A 15 -54.18 7.26 29.46
C ASP A 15 -55.39 7.58 28.56
N LEU A 16 -55.65 6.76 27.52
CA LEU A 16 -56.78 6.88 26.59
C LEU A 16 -57.98 6.03 27.03
N ALA A 17 -58.22 5.98 28.33
CA ALA A 17 -59.40 5.26 28.86
C ALA A 17 -60.43 6.25 29.47
N GLN A 18 -60.97 7.20 28.68
CA GLN A 18 -62.28 7.81 28.94
C GLN A 18 -62.80 8.52 27.69
N THR A 19 -63.33 7.77 26.74
CA THR A 19 -64.28 8.29 25.75
C THR A 19 -65.64 7.66 25.95
N ASN A 20 -66.54 8.49 26.29
CA ASN A 20 -67.96 8.27 26.52
C ASN A 20 -68.65 7.54 25.34
N PRO A 21 -69.46 6.49 25.55
CA PRO A 21 -70.14 5.75 24.49
C PRO A 21 -71.51 6.34 24.15
N ALA A 22 -71.55 7.57 23.66
CA ALA A 22 -72.82 8.20 23.28
C ALA A 22 -72.67 9.10 22.03
N GLN A 23 -72.14 8.59 20.95
CA GLN A 23 -72.36 9.06 19.58
C GLN A 23 -71.98 7.98 18.58
N ALA A 24 -72.74 6.91 18.56
CA ALA A 24 -72.68 5.95 17.50
C ALA A 24 -74.00 6.01 16.74
N SER A 25 -73.95 6.26 15.53
CA SER A 25 -74.84 5.86 14.48
C SER A 25 -74.84 6.86 13.34
N ALA A 26 -73.71 6.89 12.61
CA ALA A 26 -73.80 7.12 11.17
C ALA A 26 -73.35 5.82 10.50
N ALA A 27 -74.25 5.16 9.83
CA ALA A 27 -73.94 3.98 9.04
C ALA A 27 -72.80 4.29 8.07
N PRO A 28 -71.80 3.41 7.90
CA PRO A 28 -70.77 3.59 6.90
C PRO A 28 -71.44 3.71 5.51
N PRO A 29 -70.94 4.65 4.65
CA PRO A 29 -71.43 4.71 3.28
C PRO A 29 -71.28 3.33 2.65
N ALA A 30 -72.37 2.84 1.96
CA ALA A 30 -72.39 1.56 1.31
C ALA A 30 -71.13 1.38 0.47
N SER A 31 -70.33 0.39 0.85
CA SER A 31 -69.16 0.00 0.07
C SER A 31 -69.64 -0.48 -1.30
N VAL A 32 -69.45 0.34 -2.31
CA VAL A 32 -69.58 -0.11 -3.70
C VAL A 32 -68.64 -1.33 -3.83
N PRO A 33 -69.12 -2.49 -4.23
CA PRO A 33 -68.26 -3.66 -4.40
C PRO A 33 -67.25 -3.33 -5.49
N LEU A 34 -66.03 -3.00 -5.05
CA LEU A 34 -64.90 -2.83 -5.96
C LEU A 34 -64.68 -4.17 -6.66
N LYS A 35 -64.83 -4.19 -7.97
CA LYS A 35 -64.50 -5.35 -8.78
C LYS A 35 -63.03 -5.65 -8.53
N PRO A 36 -62.65 -6.88 -8.11
CA PRO A 36 -61.27 -7.22 -7.91
C PRO A 36 -60.50 -7.05 -9.24
N VAL A 37 -59.46 -6.26 -9.21
CA VAL A 37 -58.53 -6.08 -10.33
C VAL A 37 -57.37 -7.03 -10.10
N LEU A 38 -57.06 -7.89 -11.04
CA LEU A 38 -55.90 -8.78 -10.97
C LEU A 38 -54.63 -7.96 -11.24
N LEU A 39 -53.53 -8.41 -10.65
CA LEU A 39 -52.25 -7.77 -10.90
C LEU A 39 -51.85 -7.80 -12.37
N SER A 40 -52.16 -8.90 -13.07
CA SER A 40 -51.99 -9.06 -14.51
C SER A 40 -52.79 -8.09 -15.40
N ASP A 41 -53.81 -7.40 -14.82
CA ASP A 41 -54.59 -6.43 -15.57
C ASP A 41 -53.93 -5.03 -15.58
N VAL A 42 -52.96 -4.81 -14.69
CA VAL A 42 -52.33 -3.49 -14.44
C VAL A 42 -50.79 -3.51 -14.47
N ALA A 43 -50.18 -4.70 -14.51
CA ALA A 43 -48.72 -4.83 -14.53
C ALA A 43 -48.28 -6.11 -15.23
N ASP A 44 -47.19 -6.05 -15.95
CA ASP A 44 -46.46 -7.20 -16.45
C ASP A 44 -45.52 -7.71 -15.36
N VAL A 45 -45.54 -9.01 -15.07
CA VAL A 45 -44.71 -9.64 -14.05
C VAL A 45 -43.69 -10.53 -14.74
N GLU A 46 -42.44 -10.12 -14.67
CA GLU A 46 -41.30 -10.84 -15.25
C GLU A 46 -40.25 -11.16 -14.19
N LEU A 47 -39.68 -12.37 -14.30
CA LEU A 47 -38.48 -12.69 -13.51
C LEU A 47 -37.24 -12.14 -14.21
N VAL A 48 -36.64 -11.13 -13.63
CA VAL A 48 -35.45 -10.48 -14.18
C VAL A 48 -34.29 -10.60 -13.21
N THR A 49 -33.09 -10.67 -13.73
CA THR A 49 -31.89 -10.52 -12.90
C THR A 49 -31.77 -9.09 -12.42
N ALA A 50 -31.32 -8.92 -11.17
CA ALA A 50 -31.04 -7.59 -10.64
C ALA A 50 -30.09 -6.82 -11.57
N PRO A 51 -30.25 -5.49 -11.75
CA PRO A 51 -29.38 -4.71 -12.60
C PRO A 51 -27.93 -4.88 -12.16
N ALA A 52 -27.08 -5.34 -13.07
CA ALA A 52 -25.66 -5.51 -12.81
C ALA A 52 -25.03 -4.14 -12.47
N SER A 53 -24.19 -4.08 -11.43
CA SER A 53 -23.38 -2.92 -11.11
C SER A 53 -21.98 -3.00 -11.73
N SER A 54 -21.58 -4.19 -12.14
CA SER A 54 -20.30 -4.48 -12.79
C SER A 54 -20.41 -5.66 -13.74
N VAL A 55 -19.52 -5.69 -14.72
CA VAL A 55 -19.35 -6.81 -15.66
C VAL A 55 -17.90 -7.25 -15.56
N THR A 56 -17.68 -8.57 -15.41
CA THR A 56 -16.34 -9.16 -15.43
C THR A 56 -16.21 -10.14 -16.59
N ARG A 57 -15.07 -10.09 -17.28
CA ARG A 57 -14.70 -11.01 -18.36
C ARG A 57 -13.28 -11.51 -18.17
N PHE A 58 -13.05 -12.72 -18.65
CA PHE A 58 -11.72 -13.31 -18.77
C PHE A 58 -11.51 -13.73 -20.23
N ASP A 59 -10.47 -13.20 -20.87
CA ASP A 59 -10.20 -13.38 -22.32
C ASP A 59 -11.42 -13.13 -23.22
N GLY A 60 -12.22 -12.11 -22.85
CA GLY A 60 -13.45 -11.72 -23.56
C GLY A 60 -14.68 -12.59 -23.27
N GLN A 61 -14.55 -13.65 -22.47
CA GLN A 61 -15.67 -14.50 -22.04
C GLN A 61 -16.23 -14.00 -20.71
N PRO A 62 -17.57 -14.02 -20.53
CA PRO A 62 -18.18 -13.68 -19.25
C PRO A 62 -17.62 -14.54 -18.11
N ALA A 63 -17.24 -13.90 -17.02
CA ALA A 63 -16.65 -14.56 -15.87
C ALA A 63 -17.19 -13.99 -14.55
N LEU A 64 -17.08 -14.77 -13.48
CA LEU A 64 -17.35 -14.32 -12.12
C LEU A 64 -16.03 -14.14 -11.39
N GLY A 65 -15.79 -12.95 -10.85
CA GLY A 65 -14.64 -12.66 -9.99
C GLY A 65 -14.95 -12.97 -8.52
N LEU A 66 -14.17 -13.85 -7.90
CA LEU A 66 -14.26 -14.15 -6.47
C LEU A 66 -13.01 -13.61 -5.77
N ALA A 67 -13.19 -12.67 -4.85
CA ALA A 67 -12.10 -12.15 -4.02
C ALA A 67 -12.16 -12.75 -2.62
N VAL A 68 -11.07 -13.39 -2.20
CA VAL A 68 -10.93 -13.95 -0.86
C VAL A 68 -10.05 -13.04 -0.02
N TYR A 69 -10.57 -12.56 1.10
CA TYR A 69 -9.86 -11.69 2.03
C TYR A 69 -9.48 -12.46 3.28
N LYS A 70 -8.20 -12.36 3.67
CA LYS A 70 -7.76 -12.93 4.94
C LYS A 70 -8.28 -12.11 6.12
N ALA A 71 -8.58 -12.77 7.23
CA ALA A 71 -8.87 -12.09 8.49
C ALA A 71 -7.64 -11.30 8.97
N GLN A 72 -7.89 -10.25 9.76
CA GLN A 72 -6.80 -9.46 10.34
C GLN A 72 -5.89 -10.36 11.21
N GLY A 73 -4.59 -10.29 11.00
CA GLY A 73 -3.60 -11.12 11.69
C GLY A 73 -3.40 -12.53 11.12
N ALA A 74 -4.23 -12.99 10.17
CA ALA A 74 -4.06 -14.30 9.54
C ALA A 74 -2.83 -14.34 8.62
N ASN A 75 -2.20 -15.52 8.51
CA ASN A 75 -1.06 -15.73 7.63
C ASN A 75 -1.51 -15.85 6.17
N THR A 76 -1.02 -14.94 5.31
CA THR A 76 -1.40 -14.86 3.89
C THR A 76 -1.12 -16.15 3.14
N VAL A 77 0.05 -16.77 3.38
CA VAL A 77 0.46 -18.01 2.70
C VAL A 77 -0.44 -19.18 3.08
N GLN A 78 -0.71 -19.35 4.38
CA GLN A 78 -1.59 -20.42 4.87
C GLN A 78 -3.02 -20.28 4.35
N VAL A 79 -3.56 -19.05 4.33
CA VAL A 79 -4.91 -18.80 3.79
C VAL A 79 -4.95 -19.11 2.29
N ALA A 80 -3.96 -18.66 1.52
CA ALA A 80 -3.91 -18.93 0.09
C ALA A 80 -3.78 -20.43 -0.22
N GLU A 81 -2.96 -21.17 0.54
CA GLU A 81 -2.84 -22.63 0.40
C GLU A 81 -4.14 -23.36 0.74
N ALA A 82 -4.83 -22.94 1.81
CA ALA A 82 -6.12 -23.51 2.19
C ALA A 82 -7.19 -23.28 1.09
N VAL A 83 -7.22 -22.05 0.51
CA VAL A 83 -8.14 -21.73 -0.59
C VAL A 83 -7.82 -22.58 -1.82
N LYS A 84 -6.53 -22.69 -2.21
CA LYS A 84 -6.11 -23.54 -3.34
C LYS A 84 -6.46 -25.02 -3.11
N ALA A 85 -6.31 -25.50 -1.88
CA ALA A 85 -6.68 -26.88 -1.55
C ALA A 85 -8.20 -27.12 -1.72
N VAL A 86 -9.05 -26.16 -1.32
CA VAL A 86 -10.50 -26.23 -1.56
C VAL A 86 -10.80 -26.19 -3.06
N LEU A 87 -10.19 -25.31 -3.82
CA LEU A 87 -10.40 -25.21 -5.28
C LEU A 87 -10.00 -26.50 -5.99
N ASN A 88 -8.83 -27.07 -5.66
CA ASN A 88 -8.37 -28.33 -6.24
C ASN A 88 -9.24 -29.54 -5.86
N GLY A 89 -9.88 -29.51 -4.68
CA GLY A 89 -10.82 -30.53 -4.23
C GLY A 89 -12.22 -30.40 -4.86
N SER A 90 -12.52 -29.27 -5.47
CA SER A 90 -13.83 -28.95 -6.02
C SER A 90 -13.91 -29.12 -7.55
N ALA A 91 -13.29 -30.19 -8.08
CA ALA A 91 -13.26 -30.51 -9.51
C ALA A 91 -14.65 -30.65 -10.16
N ASP A 92 -15.73 -30.68 -9.36
CA ASP A 92 -17.11 -30.91 -9.80
C ASP A 92 -17.93 -29.60 -9.93
N LEU A 93 -17.27 -28.43 -9.91
CA LEU A 93 -17.97 -27.14 -10.02
C LEU A 93 -18.55 -26.86 -11.41
N GLY A 94 -18.22 -27.68 -12.43
CA GLY A 94 -18.67 -27.47 -13.81
C GLY A 94 -18.17 -26.17 -14.44
N ALA A 95 -17.19 -25.51 -13.83
CA ALA A 95 -16.60 -24.26 -14.26
C ALA A 95 -15.07 -24.31 -14.24
N ASP A 96 -14.42 -23.63 -15.21
CA ASP A 96 -12.96 -23.46 -15.22
C ASP A 96 -12.59 -22.36 -14.21
N VAL A 97 -11.93 -22.73 -13.12
CA VAL A 97 -11.52 -21.81 -12.06
C VAL A 97 -10.03 -21.47 -12.21
N ARG A 98 -9.72 -20.20 -12.42
CA ARG A 98 -8.35 -19.70 -12.55
C ARG A 98 -8.01 -18.72 -11.44
N VAL A 99 -6.81 -18.89 -10.86
CA VAL A 99 -6.29 -17.95 -9.88
C VAL A 99 -5.60 -16.80 -10.61
N VAL A 100 -6.32 -15.67 -10.71
CA VAL A 100 -5.83 -14.48 -11.39
C VAL A 100 -4.83 -13.71 -10.52
N GLN A 101 -5.02 -13.69 -9.22
CA GLN A 101 -4.13 -12.97 -8.30
C GLN A 101 -3.86 -13.80 -7.05
N ASP A 102 -2.59 -14.01 -6.75
CA ASP A 102 -2.14 -14.69 -5.54
C ASP A 102 -1.04 -13.89 -4.84
N GLN A 103 -1.34 -13.32 -3.69
CA GLN A 103 -0.38 -12.56 -2.89
C GLN A 103 0.62 -13.46 -2.13
N ALA A 104 0.36 -14.77 -2.03
CA ALA A 104 1.24 -15.70 -1.34
C ALA A 104 2.46 -16.08 -2.19
N THR A 105 2.31 -16.20 -3.51
CA THR A 105 3.39 -16.61 -4.42
C THR A 105 4.61 -15.69 -4.36
N PRO A 106 4.51 -14.34 -4.44
CA PRO A 106 5.64 -13.44 -4.26
C PRO A 106 6.30 -13.58 -2.89
N ILE A 107 5.49 -13.73 -1.83
CA ILE A 107 6.00 -13.92 -0.46
C ILE A 107 6.81 -15.22 -0.37
N GLN A 108 6.29 -16.34 -0.89
CA GLN A 108 6.97 -17.63 -0.88
C GLN A 108 8.27 -17.58 -1.70
N LYS A 109 8.24 -16.98 -2.90
CA LYS A 109 9.44 -16.78 -3.73
C LYS A 109 10.49 -15.96 -2.98
N GLY A 110 10.10 -14.81 -2.40
CA GLY A 110 11.00 -13.95 -1.63
C GLY A 110 11.60 -14.67 -0.42
N VAL A 111 10.79 -15.39 0.36
CA VAL A 111 11.28 -16.19 1.50
C VAL A 111 12.26 -17.27 1.03
N LYS A 112 11.95 -17.98 -0.05
CA LYS A 112 12.81 -19.03 -0.59
C LYS A 112 14.13 -18.45 -1.11
N SER A 113 14.11 -17.33 -1.82
CA SER A 113 15.32 -16.63 -2.30
C SER A 113 16.21 -16.23 -1.14
N LEU A 114 15.65 -15.54 -0.13
CA LEU A 114 16.39 -15.10 1.06
C LEU A 114 16.98 -16.27 1.85
N LEU A 115 16.24 -17.38 2.01
CA LEU A 115 16.76 -18.59 2.66
C LEU A 115 17.90 -19.21 1.86
N THR A 116 17.78 -19.26 0.54
CA THR A 116 18.81 -19.80 -0.34
C THR A 116 20.06 -18.92 -0.33
N GLU A 117 19.89 -17.62 -0.48
CA GLU A 117 20.99 -16.64 -0.42
C GLU A 117 21.66 -16.62 0.97
N GLY A 118 20.85 -16.66 2.04
CA GLY A 118 21.33 -16.76 3.41
C GLY A 118 22.13 -18.03 3.66
N LEU A 119 21.67 -19.18 3.13
CA LEU A 119 22.39 -20.44 3.25
C LEU A 119 23.72 -20.43 2.48
N PHE A 120 23.73 -19.90 1.25
CA PHE A 120 24.96 -19.71 0.49
C PHE A 120 25.92 -18.75 1.17
N GLY A 121 25.42 -17.63 1.71
CA GLY A 121 26.21 -16.67 2.48
C GLY A 121 26.84 -17.32 3.71
N ALA A 122 26.06 -18.08 4.47
CA ALA A 122 26.57 -18.81 5.64
C ALA A 122 27.61 -19.88 5.25
N LEU A 123 27.35 -20.65 4.18
CA LEU A 123 28.30 -21.65 3.67
C LEU A 123 29.62 -21.00 3.24
N PHE A 124 29.54 -19.88 2.51
CA PHE A 124 30.72 -19.14 2.07
C PHE A 124 31.52 -18.59 3.25
N ALA A 125 30.83 -18.06 4.26
CA ALA A 125 31.45 -17.57 5.48
C ALA A 125 32.17 -18.69 6.25
N VAL A 126 31.53 -19.85 6.42
CA VAL A 126 32.16 -21.03 7.05
C VAL A 126 33.39 -21.50 6.25
N LEU A 127 33.31 -21.49 4.92
CA LEU A 127 34.44 -21.84 4.06
C LEU A 127 35.61 -20.87 4.23
N VAL A 128 35.33 -19.56 4.27
CA VAL A 128 36.35 -18.54 4.53
C VAL A 128 36.99 -18.73 5.90
N VAL A 129 36.17 -18.94 6.94
CA VAL A 129 36.65 -19.25 8.30
C VAL A 129 37.55 -20.49 8.33
N ALA A 130 37.12 -21.57 7.65
CA ALA A 130 37.92 -22.80 7.53
C ALA A 130 39.27 -22.56 6.87
N LEU A 131 39.32 -21.70 5.84
CA LEU A 131 40.54 -21.34 5.13
C LEU A 131 41.51 -20.54 6.00
N PHE A 132 40.95 -19.59 6.80
CA PHE A 132 41.75 -18.71 7.65
C PHE A 132 42.20 -19.38 8.93
N LEU A 133 41.30 -20.02 9.68
CA LEU A 133 41.61 -20.68 10.96
C LEU A 133 42.38 -22.00 10.75
N ARG A 134 42.18 -22.69 9.64
CA ARG A 134 42.77 -23.99 9.31
C ARG A 134 42.66 -25.04 10.43
N ASP A 135 41.63 -24.92 11.26
CA ASP A 135 41.30 -25.85 12.32
C ASP A 135 39.80 -26.20 12.25
N ALA A 136 39.52 -27.49 12.05
CA ALA A 136 38.16 -27.99 11.87
C ALA A 136 37.26 -27.77 13.11
N ARG A 137 37.86 -27.78 14.33
CA ARG A 137 37.10 -27.60 15.59
C ARG A 137 36.71 -26.16 15.76
N ALA A 138 37.65 -25.23 15.55
CA ALA A 138 37.37 -23.81 15.58
C ALA A 138 36.32 -23.43 14.54
N THR A 139 36.45 -23.96 13.32
CA THR A 139 35.46 -23.76 12.24
C THR A 139 34.07 -24.30 12.63
N LEU A 140 34.02 -25.50 13.24
CA LEU A 140 32.75 -26.09 13.67
C LEU A 140 32.07 -25.27 14.79
N ILE A 141 32.83 -24.76 15.76
CA ILE A 141 32.30 -23.90 16.81
C ILE A 141 31.68 -22.63 16.23
N THR A 142 32.42 -21.97 15.31
CA THR A 142 31.93 -20.77 14.64
C THR A 142 30.74 -21.09 13.73
N ALA A 143 30.77 -22.21 13.01
CA ALA A 143 29.64 -22.62 12.19
C ALA A 143 28.37 -22.90 13.00
N LEU A 144 28.52 -23.49 14.21
CA LEU A 144 27.40 -23.77 15.09
C LEU A 144 26.83 -22.50 15.75
N SER A 145 27.64 -21.45 15.91
CA SER A 145 27.17 -20.17 16.48
C SER A 145 26.14 -19.51 15.56
N ILE A 146 26.19 -19.70 14.24
CA ILE A 146 25.28 -19.10 13.26
C ILE A 146 23.83 -19.53 13.52
N PRO A 147 23.48 -20.84 13.45
CA PRO A 147 22.09 -21.26 13.64
C PRO A 147 21.59 -20.96 15.05
N VAL A 148 22.44 -21.02 16.08
CA VAL A 148 22.03 -20.70 17.44
C VAL A 148 21.74 -19.20 17.59
N SER A 149 22.59 -18.33 17.05
CA SER A 149 22.33 -16.87 17.04
C SER A 149 21.05 -16.54 16.29
N LEU A 150 20.82 -17.21 15.16
CA LEU A 150 19.60 -17.01 14.36
C LEU A 150 18.35 -17.45 15.14
N LEU A 151 18.39 -18.61 15.83
CA LEU A 151 17.28 -19.06 16.67
C LEU A 151 16.99 -18.10 17.80
N VAL A 152 18.02 -17.60 18.49
CA VAL A 152 17.86 -16.59 19.55
C VAL A 152 17.27 -15.29 18.96
N ALA A 153 17.74 -14.86 17.80
CA ALA A 153 17.19 -13.69 17.12
C ALA A 153 15.71 -13.87 16.77
N LEU A 154 15.30 -15.04 16.26
CA LEU A 154 13.90 -15.35 15.97
C LEU A 154 13.02 -15.33 17.23
N ILE A 155 13.51 -15.86 18.37
CA ILE A 155 12.81 -15.78 19.65
C ILE A 155 12.64 -14.33 20.10
N LEU A 156 13.68 -13.50 19.96
CA LEU A 156 13.61 -12.08 20.30
C LEU A 156 12.63 -11.33 19.39
N LEU A 157 12.64 -11.60 18.07
CA LEU A 157 11.69 -11.02 17.13
C LEU A 157 10.24 -11.39 17.50
N GLN A 158 9.98 -12.65 17.79
CA GLN A 158 8.67 -13.12 18.23
C GLN A 158 8.21 -12.44 19.51
N SER A 159 9.12 -12.23 20.49
CA SER A 159 8.81 -11.55 21.74
C SER A 159 8.39 -10.08 21.56
N GLN A 160 8.82 -9.45 20.47
CA GLN A 160 8.42 -8.10 20.07
C GLN A 160 7.17 -8.07 19.20
N GLY A 161 6.52 -9.22 18.96
CA GLY A 161 5.33 -9.32 18.11
C GLY A 161 5.62 -9.13 16.61
N LEU A 162 6.87 -9.21 16.19
CA LEU A 162 7.25 -9.09 14.78
C LEU A 162 7.03 -10.43 14.07
N THR A 163 6.43 -10.33 12.86
CA THR A 163 6.20 -11.48 12.00
C THR A 163 7.37 -11.70 11.04
N LEU A 164 7.56 -12.94 10.60
CA LEU A 164 8.49 -13.25 9.52
C LEU A 164 7.87 -12.78 8.19
N ASN A 165 8.48 -11.78 7.60
CA ASN A 165 8.14 -11.24 6.29
C ASN A 165 9.42 -10.93 5.52
N VAL A 166 9.30 -10.46 4.28
CA VAL A 166 10.44 -10.13 3.41
C VAL A 166 11.39 -9.12 4.07
N LEU A 167 10.86 -8.14 4.82
CA LEU A 167 11.67 -7.11 5.49
C LEU A 167 12.45 -7.65 6.68
N THR A 168 11.79 -8.43 7.55
CA THR A 168 12.46 -9.04 8.71
C THR A 168 13.47 -10.09 8.29
N LEU A 169 13.16 -10.89 7.24
CA LEU A 169 14.09 -11.85 6.66
C LEU A 169 15.27 -11.16 5.97
N GLY A 170 15.01 -10.07 5.22
CA GLY A 170 16.07 -9.21 4.67
C GLY A 170 16.98 -8.66 5.75
N GLY A 171 16.43 -8.19 6.87
CA GLY A 171 17.21 -7.77 8.04
C GLY A 171 18.06 -8.90 8.64
N LEU A 172 17.51 -10.10 8.77
CA LEU A 172 18.26 -11.28 9.21
C LEU A 172 19.40 -11.63 8.26
N THR A 173 19.17 -11.56 6.93
CA THR A 173 20.18 -11.81 5.90
C THR A 173 21.32 -10.79 5.96
N VAL A 174 20.99 -9.50 6.12
CA VAL A 174 22.01 -8.43 6.31
C VAL A 174 22.81 -8.67 7.60
N ALA A 175 22.17 -9.13 8.67
CA ALA A 175 22.84 -9.42 9.93
C ALA A 175 23.74 -10.66 9.86
N LEU A 176 23.49 -11.62 8.95
CA LEU A 176 24.22 -12.88 8.86
C LEU A 176 25.75 -12.73 8.79
N GLY A 177 26.24 -11.78 7.99
CA GLY A 177 27.66 -11.49 7.90
C GLY A 177 28.25 -11.03 9.24
N ARG A 178 27.50 -10.27 10.01
CA ARG A 178 27.90 -9.75 11.32
C ARG A 178 27.77 -10.79 12.43
N LEU A 179 26.80 -11.71 12.31
CA LEU A 179 26.57 -12.80 13.27
C LEU A 179 27.80 -13.71 13.45
N ILE A 180 28.59 -13.85 12.39
CA ILE A 180 29.77 -14.71 12.38
C ILE A 180 31.00 -14.02 12.96
N ASP A 181 31.10 -12.71 12.73
CA ASP A 181 32.27 -11.90 13.04
C ASP A 181 32.62 -11.94 14.55
N ASP A 182 31.63 -11.72 15.42
CA ASP A 182 31.83 -11.75 16.87
C ASP A 182 32.33 -13.12 17.35
N ALA A 183 31.81 -14.20 16.79
CA ALA A 183 32.22 -15.56 17.14
C ALA A 183 33.66 -15.87 16.66
N ILE A 184 34.04 -15.39 15.48
CA ILE A 184 35.39 -15.55 14.93
C ILE A 184 36.41 -14.90 15.85
N VAL A 185 36.20 -13.64 16.23
CA VAL A 185 37.15 -12.87 17.07
C VAL A 185 37.35 -13.55 18.42
N VAL A 186 36.27 -14.04 19.04
CA VAL A 186 36.36 -14.76 20.33
C VAL A 186 37.12 -16.08 20.18
N VAL A 187 36.78 -16.88 19.16
CA VAL A 187 37.47 -18.17 18.90
C VAL A 187 38.95 -17.97 18.60
N GLU A 188 39.28 -16.98 17.76
CA GLU A 188 40.65 -16.67 17.38
C GLU A 188 41.50 -16.27 18.58
N ASN A 189 41.00 -15.41 19.45
CA ASN A 189 41.73 -14.99 20.65
C ASN A 189 41.87 -16.13 21.68
N ILE A 190 40.84 -16.97 21.86
CA ILE A 190 40.96 -18.19 22.67
C ILE A 190 42.07 -19.08 22.12
N TYR A 191 42.10 -19.27 20.79
CA TYR A 191 43.13 -20.07 20.12
C TYR A 191 44.54 -19.48 20.33
N HIS A 192 44.68 -18.15 20.23
CA HIS A 192 45.91 -17.46 20.47
C HIS A 192 46.43 -17.68 21.91
N LYS A 193 45.56 -17.67 22.91
CA LYS A 193 45.91 -17.98 24.30
C LYS A 193 46.31 -19.44 24.48
N LEU A 194 45.66 -20.37 23.79
CA LEU A 194 46.09 -21.79 23.79
C LEU A 194 47.48 -21.98 23.19
N ASP A 195 47.81 -21.26 22.10
CA ASP A 195 49.15 -21.28 21.48
C ASP A 195 50.24 -20.71 22.40
N GLN A 196 49.87 -19.75 23.29
CA GLN A 196 50.76 -19.21 24.34
C GLN A 196 51.03 -20.23 25.47
N GLY A 197 50.33 -21.38 25.48
CA GLY A 197 50.56 -22.46 26.44
C GLY A 197 49.62 -22.47 27.64
N LEU A 198 48.57 -21.65 27.66
CA LEU A 198 47.59 -21.66 28.74
C LEU A 198 46.73 -22.95 28.68
N ALA A 199 46.27 -23.39 29.84
CA ALA A 199 45.32 -24.49 29.93
C ALA A 199 44.00 -24.11 29.25
N PRO A 200 43.27 -25.05 28.59
CA PRO A 200 42.08 -24.71 27.79
C PRO A 200 41.02 -23.86 28.51
N ARG A 201 40.75 -24.16 29.78
CA ARG A 201 39.80 -23.39 30.58
C ARG A 201 40.28 -21.97 30.86
N GLN A 202 41.57 -21.80 31.16
CA GLN A 202 42.16 -20.48 31.40
C GLN A 202 42.28 -19.67 30.13
N ALA A 203 42.73 -20.32 29.03
CA ALA A 203 42.78 -19.70 27.70
C ALA A 203 41.41 -19.17 27.24
N THR A 204 40.33 -19.92 27.53
CA THR A 204 38.98 -19.51 27.22
C THR A 204 38.53 -18.29 28.03
N LEU A 205 38.76 -18.28 29.34
CA LEU A 205 38.39 -17.16 30.22
C LEU A 205 39.17 -15.88 29.88
N GLU A 206 40.50 -15.99 29.76
CA GLU A 206 41.36 -14.85 29.44
C GLU A 206 41.12 -14.36 28.00
N GLY A 207 41.03 -15.31 27.04
CA GLY A 207 40.82 -14.98 25.65
C GLY A 207 39.49 -14.29 25.39
N ALA A 208 38.39 -14.78 25.97
CA ALA A 208 37.08 -14.14 25.84
C ALA A 208 37.03 -12.78 26.55
N SER A 209 37.61 -12.64 27.75
CA SER A 209 37.57 -11.39 28.51
C SER A 209 38.38 -10.29 27.86
N GLU A 210 39.52 -10.60 27.22
CA GLU A 210 40.40 -9.64 26.56
C GLU A 210 39.68 -8.98 25.35
N VAL A 211 38.91 -9.74 24.58
CA VAL A 211 38.20 -9.21 23.41
C VAL A 211 36.80 -8.69 23.76
N ALA A 212 36.34 -8.84 24.98
CA ALA A 212 34.99 -8.46 25.37
C ALA A 212 34.72 -6.96 25.13
N SER A 213 35.61 -6.09 25.57
CA SER A 213 35.43 -4.65 25.40
C SER A 213 35.45 -4.20 23.92
N PRO A 214 36.44 -4.62 23.10
CA PRO A 214 36.42 -4.32 21.66
C PRO A 214 35.19 -4.84 20.92
N VAL A 215 34.81 -6.09 21.14
CA VAL A 215 33.66 -6.70 20.47
C VAL A 215 32.36 -6.01 20.89
N LEU A 216 32.18 -5.79 22.22
CA LEU A 216 31.01 -5.06 22.72
C LEU A 216 30.90 -3.66 22.11
N SER A 217 32.01 -2.91 22.07
CA SER A 217 32.03 -1.56 21.49
C SER A 217 31.69 -1.56 20.00
N SER A 218 32.27 -2.48 19.23
CA SER A 218 32.00 -2.66 17.80
C SER A 218 30.53 -3.02 17.55
N THR A 219 30.00 -3.96 18.32
CA THR A 219 28.63 -4.44 18.21
C THR A 219 27.63 -3.34 18.58
N LEU A 220 27.86 -2.63 19.70
CA LEU A 220 27.04 -1.48 20.10
C LEU A 220 27.09 -0.34 19.07
N ALA A 221 28.26 -0.08 18.46
CA ALA A 221 28.36 0.90 17.39
C ALA A 221 27.50 0.51 16.18
N THR A 222 27.46 -0.78 15.83
CA THR A 222 26.59 -1.26 14.75
C THR A 222 25.10 -1.16 15.13
N VAL A 223 24.74 -1.52 16.36
CA VAL A 223 23.37 -1.33 16.89
C VAL A 223 22.97 0.15 16.83
N ALA A 224 23.87 1.06 17.18
CA ALA A 224 23.63 2.51 17.16
C ALA A 224 23.37 3.07 15.75
N VAL A 225 23.82 2.39 14.70
CA VAL A 225 23.50 2.75 13.31
C VAL A 225 22.08 2.34 12.95
N PHE A 226 21.68 1.13 13.31
CA PHE A 226 20.38 0.59 12.90
C PHE A 226 19.23 1.00 13.82
N LEU A 227 19.46 1.15 15.11
CA LEU A 227 18.43 1.45 16.09
C LEU A 227 17.63 2.74 15.79
N PRO A 228 18.24 3.87 15.39
CA PRO A 228 17.50 5.08 15.04
C PRO A 228 16.54 4.91 13.86
N LEU A 229 16.83 3.99 12.94
CA LEU A 229 15.94 3.70 11.81
C LEU A 229 14.62 3.08 12.27
N ALA A 230 14.57 2.43 13.44
CA ALA A 230 13.34 1.91 14.00
C ALA A 230 12.36 3.01 14.48
N PHE A 231 12.84 4.26 14.62
CA PHE A 231 12.05 5.41 15.07
C PHE A 231 11.69 6.37 13.93
N VAL A 232 12.02 6.02 12.69
CA VAL A 232 11.57 6.77 11.51
C VAL A 232 10.05 6.74 11.45
N SER A 233 9.42 7.88 11.20
CA SER A 233 7.98 8.04 11.11
C SER A 233 7.47 7.96 9.65
N GLY A 234 6.15 7.83 9.50
CA GLY A 234 5.51 7.76 8.19
C GLY A 234 5.66 6.40 7.50
N VAL A 235 5.33 6.35 6.21
CA VAL A 235 5.35 5.09 5.43
C VAL A 235 6.74 4.46 5.40
N ALA A 236 7.80 5.26 5.27
CA ALA A 236 9.17 4.73 5.33
C ALA A 236 9.45 4.01 6.65
N GLY A 237 8.93 4.51 7.77
CA GLY A 237 9.05 3.87 9.08
C GLY A 237 8.38 2.51 9.16
N GLU A 238 7.24 2.32 8.50
CA GLU A 238 6.55 1.02 8.39
C GLU A 238 7.45 -0.07 7.78
N PHE A 239 8.27 0.30 6.80
CA PHE A 239 9.23 -0.61 6.14
C PHE A 239 10.55 -0.74 6.91
N LEU A 240 11.10 0.37 7.38
CA LEU A 240 12.44 0.37 8.01
C LEU A 240 12.42 -0.20 9.42
N ARG A 241 11.36 -0.01 10.18
CA ARG A 241 11.27 -0.48 11.58
C ARG A 241 11.42 -1.99 11.72
N PRO A 242 10.69 -2.85 10.97
CA PRO A 242 10.87 -4.31 11.06
C PRO A 242 12.29 -4.73 10.67
N LEU A 243 12.85 -4.15 9.61
CA LEU A 243 14.21 -4.43 9.16
C LEU A 243 15.25 -4.02 10.21
N ALA A 244 15.18 -2.78 10.72
CA ALA A 244 16.10 -2.24 11.70
C ALA A 244 16.08 -3.04 13.02
N LEU A 245 14.90 -3.42 13.49
CA LEU A 245 14.74 -4.27 14.67
C LEU A 245 15.28 -5.68 14.43
N ALA A 246 15.02 -6.26 13.25
CA ALA A 246 15.55 -7.58 12.91
C ALA A 246 17.08 -7.59 12.91
N VAL A 247 17.73 -6.59 12.31
CA VAL A 247 19.20 -6.44 12.34
C VAL A 247 19.69 -6.26 13.77
N THR A 248 19.09 -5.32 14.51
CA THR A 248 19.51 -4.98 15.88
C THR A 248 19.42 -6.19 16.81
N LEU A 249 18.27 -6.89 16.82
CA LEU A 249 18.06 -8.04 17.68
C LEU A 249 18.95 -9.22 17.29
N SER A 250 19.22 -9.40 15.99
CA SER A 250 20.12 -10.44 15.51
C SER A 250 21.57 -10.20 15.96
N ILE A 251 22.03 -8.97 15.87
CA ILE A 251 23.39 -8.60 16.31
C ILE A 251 23.52 -8.76 17.82
N LEU A 252 22.51 -8.39 18.61
CA LEU A 252 22.49 -8.61 20.05
C LEU A 252 22.43 -10.12 20.42
N ALA A 253 21.71 -10.91 19.65
CA ALA A 253 21.68 -12.36 19.79
C ALA A 253 23.06 -12.97 19.51
N SER A 254 23.77 -12.50 18.47
CA SER A 254 25.15 -12.92 18.16
C SER A 254 26.10 -12.63 19.32
N LEU A 255 26.04 -11.41 19.85
CA LEU A 255 26.86 -11.00 20.97
C LEU A 255 26.66 -11.92 22.19
N LEU A 256 25.40 -12.24 22.50
CA LEU A 256 25.07 -13.15 23.60
C LEU A 256 25.66 -14.54 23.36
N VAL A 257 25.51 -15.09 22.15
CA VAL A 257 26.04 -16.41 21.78
C VAL A 257 27.58 -16.41 21.77
N ALA A 258 28.22 -15.32 21.27
CA ALA A 258 29.66 -15.19 21.21
C ALA A 258 30.32 -15.15 22.59
N PHE A 259 29.66 -14.63 23.61
CA PHE A 259 30.19 -14.60 25.00
C PHE A 259 29.64 -15.67 25.93
N THR A 260 28.74 -16.53 25.45
CA THR A 260 28.20 -17.67 26.24
C THR A 260 28.56 -19.01 25.61
N LEU A 261 27.96 -19.31 24.45
CA LEU A 261 28.09 -20.61 23.80
C LEU A 261 29.51 -20.82 23.24
N VAL A 262 30.08 -19.81 22.58
CA VAL A 262 31.40 -19.94 21.93
C VAL A 262 32.52 -20.20 22.95
N PRO A 263 32.64 -19.48 24.08
CA PRO A 263 33.63 -19.82 25.11
C PRO A 263 33.37 -21.19 25.74
N LEU A 264 32.12 -21.57 25.98
CA LEU A 264 31.77 -22.88 26.52
C LEU A 264 32.29 -23.99 25.60
N LEU A 265 31.99 -23.92 24.31
CA LEU A 265 32.43 -24.91 23.33
C LEU A 265 33.95 -24.83 23.11
N GLY A 266 34.55 -23.65 23.17
CA GLY A 266 35.97 -23.44 23.09
C GLY A 266 36.72 -24.15 24.20
N GLY A 267 36.26 -24.03 25.45
CA GLY A 267 36.84 -24.70 26.59
C GLY A 267 36.71 -26.24 26.58
N LEU A 268 35.68 -26.75 25.88
CA LEU A 268 35.42 -28.19 25.77
C LEU A 268 36.17 -28.85 24.60
N PHE A 269 36.21 -28.20 23.45
CA PHE A 269 36.62 -28.80 22.19
C PHE A 269 37.95 -28.29 21.65
N LEU A 270 38.35 -27.04 21.98
CA LEU A 270 39.64 -26.50 21.52
C LEU A 270 40.78 -27.14 22.34
N ARG A 271 41.79 -27.60 21.64
CA ARG A 271 42.99 -28.18 22.22
C ARG A 271 44.21 -27.53 21.56
N ARG A 272 45.33 -27.53 22.26
CA ARG A 272 46.60 -27.07 21.72
C ARG A 272 46.87 -27.82 20.41
N GLY A 273 46.85 -27.09 19.28
CA GLY A 273 47.18 -27.65 17.98
C GLY A 273 48.66 -28.05 17.97
N SER A 274 49.00 -29.13 17.27
CA SER A 274 50.41 -29.45 16.98
C SER A 274 51.02 -28.23 16.33
N ALA A 275 52.17 -27.79 16.88
CA ALA A 275 52.89 -26.56 16.60
C ALA A 275 52.60 -26.00 15.19
N ARG A 276 51.89 -24.85 15.11
CA ARG A 276 51.90 -24.05 13.89
C ARG A 276 53.36 -23.73 13.58
N ALA A 277 53.84 -24.18 12.44
CA ALA A 277 55.12 -23.76 11.94
C ALA A 277 55.18 -22.21 11.98
N PRO A 278 56.34 -21.61 12.34
CA PRO A 278 56.45 -20.14 12.46
C PRO A 278 55.88 -19.51 11.20
N ALA A 279 54.99 -18.53 11.41
CA ALA A 279 54.20 -17.92 10.35
C ALA A 279 55.07 -17.48 9.18
N ARG A 280 55.09 -18.27 8.10
CA ARG A 280 55.62 -17.78 6.83
C ARG A 280 54.75 -16.59 6.44
N VAL A 281 55.40 -15.43 6.22
CA VAL A 281 54.79 -14.23 5.70
C VAL A 281 53.78 -14.60 4.61
N SER A 282 52.51 -14.39 4.87
CA SER A 282 51.42 -14.81 3.95
C SER A 282 51.64 -14.09 2.61
N THR A 283 51.27 -14.74 1.52
CA THR A 283 51.36 -14.11 0.18
C THR A 283 50.57 -12.81 0.14
N LEU A 284 49.45 -12.75 0.91
CA LEU A 284 48.64 -11.55 1.11
C LEU A 284 49.43 -10.44 1.81
N GLU A 285 50.19 -10.74 2.86
CA GLU A 285 51.00 -9.80 3.62
C GLU A 285 52.11 -9.20 2.75
N ARG A 286 52.73 -10.02 1.89
CA ARG A 286 53.72 -9.55 0.90
C ARG A 286 53.12 -8.61 -0.14
N LEU A 287 51.84 -8.87 -0.55
CA LEU A 287 51.13 -8.03 -1.53
C LEU A 287 50.69 -6.70 -0.90
N TYR A 288 50.27 -6.74 0.37
CA TYR A 288 49.68 -5.58 1.06
C TYR A 288 50.74 -4.63 1.68
N SER A 289 51.87 -5.18 2.13
CA SER A 289 52.94 -4.41 2.76
C SER A 289 53.45 -3.21 1.91
N PRO A 290 53.67 -3.33 0.58
CA PRO A 290 54.09 -2.19 -0.23
C PRO A 290 53.00 -1.11 -0.37
N VAL A 291 51.72 -1.49 -0.36
CA VAL A 291 50.58 -0.56 -0.43
C VAL A 291 50.55 0.31 0.84
N ILE A 292 50.61 -0.33 2.02
CA ILE A 292 50.68 0.41 3.30
C ILE A 292 51.89 1.32 3.35
N ALA A 293 53.05 0.82 2.98
CA ALA A 293 54.28 1.61 2.97
C ALA A 293 54.15 2.83 2.05
N TRP A 294 53.50 2.71 0.92
CA TRP A 294 53.24 3.82 0.00
C TRP A 294 52.25 4.83 0.60
N VAL A 295 51.13 4.36 1.13
CA VAL A 295 50.07 5.18 1.76
C VAL A 295 50.62 5.99 2.92
N THR A 296 51.37 5.36 3.82
CA THR A 296 51.95 6.02 5.00
C THR A 296 53.11 6.99 4.66
N ARG A 297 53.88 6.72 3.59
CA ARG A 297 54.93 7.58 3.12
C ARG A 297 54.45 8.81 2.34
N ARG A 298 53.23 8.75 1.77
CA ARG A 298 52.68 9.83 0.95
C ARG A 298 51.25 10.21 1.37
N PRO A 299 51.08 10.70 2.63
CA PRO A 299 49.75 10.96 3.17
C PRO A 299 48.96 12.01 2.36
N GLY A 300 49.65 13.03 1.81
CA GLY A 300 49.00 14.06 0.99
C GLY A 300 48.38 13.52 -0.29
N TRP A 301 49.05 12.59 -0.99
CA TRP A 301 48.50 11.95 -2.18
C TRP A 301 47.33 11.01 -1.85
N THR A 302 47.41 10.31 -0.73
CA THR A 302 46.34 9.44 -0.25
C THR A 302 45.10 10.25 0.08
N LEU A 303 45.22 11.35 0.80
CA LEU A 303 44.11 12.25 1.10
C LEU A 303 43.55 12.91 -0.16
N ALA A 304 44.39 13.32 -1.12
CA ALA A 304 43.95 13.89 -2.38
C ALA A 304 43.15 12.88 -3.20
N LEU A 305 43.60 11.61 -3.25
CA LEU A 305 42.87 10.52 -3.95
C LEU A 305 41.53 10.22 -3.27
N ALA A 306 41.50 10.15 -1.94
CA ALA A 306 40.29 9.95 -1.17
C ALA A 306 39.27 11.07 -1.39
N LEU A 307 39.76 12.34 -1.35
CA LEU A 307 38.92 13.51 -1.61
C LEU A 307 38.40 13.53 -3.07
N ALA A 308 39.24 13.19 -4.04
CA ALA A 308 38.80 13.08 -5.44
C ALA A 308 37.79 11.98 -5.63
N ALA A 309 37.95 10.83 -4.98
CA ALA A 309 36.97 9.76 -4.98
C ALA A 309 35.63 10.19 -4.36
N LEU A 310 35.67 10.90 -3.23
CA LEU A 310 34.49 11.45 -2.55
C LEU A 310 33.74 12.45 -3.45
N VAL A 311 34.46 13.43 -4.03
CA VAL A 311 33.85 14.42 -4.92
C VAL A 311 33.27 13.74 -6.18
N GLY A 312 34.02 12.78 -6.74
CA GLY A 312 33.56 11.98 -7.89
C GLY A 312 32.29 11.20 -7.57
N SER A 313 32.26 10.50 -6.43
CA SER A 313 31.08 9.75 -5.99
C SER A 313 29.86 10.66 -5.77
N THR A 314 30.07 11.79 -5.07
CA THR A 314 28.99 12.75 -4.80
C THR A 314 28.41 13.34 -6.10
N SER A 315 29.25 13.58 -7.12
CA SER A 315 28.77 14.06 -8.43
C SER A 315 27.93 13.05 -9.19
N LEU A 316 28.10 11.74 -8.91
CA LEU A 316 27.35 10.65 -9.52
C LEU A 316 25.99 10.43 -8.83
N VAL A 317 25.86 10.79 -7.54
CA VAL A 317 24.60 10.58 -6.79
C VAL A 317 23.40 11.25 -7.48
N GLY A 318 23.59 12.47 -8.02
CA GLY A 318 22.52 13.19 -8.72
C GLY A 318 22.07 12.55 -10.05
N ARG A 319 22.80 11.54 -10.54
CA ARG A 319 22.46 10.80 -11.77
C ARG A 319 21.72 9.49 -11.49
N ILE A 320 21.66 9.07 -10.24
CA ILE A 320 20.97 7.85 -9.84
C ILE A 320 19.47 8.15 -9.84
N PRO A 321 18.65 7.43 -10.63
CA PRO A 321 17.20 7.57 -10.59
C PRO A 321 16.71 7.23 -9.18
N THR A 322 15.91 8.10 -8.58
CA THR A 322 15.32 7.87 -7.26
C THR A 322 13.85 7.55 -7.41
N ASN A 323 13.48 6.29 -7.19
CA ASN A 323 12.11 5.85 -7.00
C ASN A 323 11.88 5.63 -5.51
N PHE A 324 10.75 6.09 -4.99
CA PHE A 324 10.46 5.94 -3.56
C PHE A 324 10.14 4.50 -3.17
N ILE A 325 9.39 3.83 -4.02
CA ILE A 325 9.07 2.40 -3.88
C ILE A 325 9.21 1.80 -5.28
N ASP A 326 10.08 0.83 -5.40
CA ASP A 326 10.08 -0.06 -6.55
C ASP A 326 8.81 -0.92 -6.43
N PRO A 327 7.94 -0.97 -7.43
CA PRO A 327 6.76 -1.83 -7.40
C PRO A 327 7.08 -3.32 -7.19
N GLY A 328 8.38 -3.67 -7.14
CA GLY A 328 8.88 -5.03 -7.05
C GLY A 328 8.73 -5.78 -8.37
N GLU A 329 9.21 -6.99 -8.44
CA GLU A 329 8.92 -7.90 -9.54
C GLU A 329 7.42 -8.31 -9.48
N SER A 330 6.56 -7.37 -9.90
CA SER A 330 5.16 -7.69 -10.18
C SER A 330 5.14 -8.41 -11.51
N ASP A 331 4.53 -9.56 -11.54
CA ASP A 331 4.37 -10.38 -12.74
C ASP A 331 3.15 -9.96 -13.60
N ARG A 332 2.65 -8.71 -13.45
CA ARG A 332 1.40 -8.23 -14.09
C ARG A 332 1.45 -6.78 -14.46
N VAL A 333 0.67 -6.43 -15.50
CA VAL A 333 0.41 -5.06 -15.90
C VAL A 333 -1.05 -4.73 -15.65
N GLN A 334 -1.34 -3.60 -15.03
CA GLN A 334 -2.69 -3.08 -14.83
C GLN A 334 -2.97 -1.90 -15.73
N VAL A 335 -4.10 -1.98 -16.40
CA VAL A 335 -4.69 -0.88 -17.16
C VAL A 335 -5.92 -0.40 -16.41
N ASN A 336 -5.87 0.83 -15.92
CA ASN A 336 -6.99 1.48 -15.27
C ASN A 336 -7.48 2.60 -16.18
N LEU A 337 -8.70 2.46 -16.69
CA LEU A 337 -9.38 3.49 -17.46
C LEU A 337 -10.53 4.05 -16.64
N THR A 338 -10.56 5.36 -16.44
CA THR A 338 -11.69 6.04 -15.80
C THR A 338 -12.47 6.78 -16.86
N LEU A 339 -13.68 6.34 -17.11
CA LEU A 339 -14.60 7.01 -18.04
C LEU A 339 -15.28 8.19 -17.35
N PRO A 340 -15.76 9.20 -18.13
CA PRO A 340 -16.46 10.34 -17.55
C PRO A 340 -17.57 9.95 -16.60
N ALA A 341 -17.74 10.73 -15.55
CA ALA A 341 -18.79 10.54 -14.56
C ALA A 341 -20.18 10.54 -15.21
N GLY A 342 -21.05 9.61 -14.80
CA GLY A 342 -22.37 9.41 -15.43
C GLY A 342 -22.37 8.49 -16.65
N THR A 343 -21.22 7.91 -17.01
CA THR A 343 -21.19 6.85 -18.04
C THR A 343 -21.97 5.64 -17.55
N ARG A 344 -22.87 5.12 -18.37
CA ARG A 344 -23.66 3.92 -18.06
C ARG A 344 -22.79 2.66 -18.18
N LEU A 345 -23.19 1.60 -17.49
CA LEU A 345 -22.45 0.32 -17.49
C LEU A 345 -22.36 -0.30 -18.90
N ASP A 346 -23.45 -0.24 -19.68
CA ASP A 346 -23.48 -0.73 -21.07
C ASP A 346 -22.43 -0.04 -21.96
N ARG A 347 -22.25 1.27 -21.76
CA ARG A 347 -21.22 2.04 -22.46
C ARG A 347 -19.82 1.70 -21.97
N ALA A 348 -19.64 1.54 -20.66
CA ALA A 348 -18.36 1.13 -20.07
C ALA A 348 -17.96 -0.27 -20.54
N ASP A 349 -18.92 -1.18 -20.61
CA ASP A 349 -18.73 -2.53 -21.14
C ASP A 349 -18.34 -2.54 -22.62
N ALA A 350 -18.99 -1.72 -23.44
CA ALA A 350 -18.61 -1.57 -24.85
C ALA A 350 -17.19 -1.04 -25.04
N VAL A 351 -16.74 -0.08 -24.19
CA VAL A 351 -15.36 0.42 -24.19
C VAL A 351 -14.40 -0.66 -23.72
N ALA A 352 -14.74 -1.38 -22.66
CA ALA A 352 -13.95 -2.50 -22.16
C ALA A 352 -13.72 -3.58 -23.24
N ALA A 353 -14.77 -3.95 -23.97
CA ALA A 353 -14.68 -4.86 -25.11
C ALA A 353 -13.79 -4.32 -26.27
N ASP A 354 -13.75 -3.01 -26.48
CA ASP A 354 -12.84 -2.40 -27.45
C ASP A 354 -11.38 -2.50 -27.01
N LEU A 355 -11.10 -2.25 -25.72
CA LEU A 355 -9.77 -2.43 -25.14
C LEU A 355 -9.26 -3.87 -25.28
N GLU A 356 -10.11 -4.85 -24.95
CA GLU A 356 -9.79 -6.27 -25.09
C GLU A 356 -9.41 -6.63 -26.54
N ARG A 357 -10.19 -6.15 -27.52
CA ARG A 357 -9.90 -6.40 -28.95
C ARG A 357 -8.53 -5.80 -29.36
N ARG A 358 -8.20 -4.61 -28.90
CA ARG A 358 -6.90 -3.96 -29.18
C ARG A 358 -5.74 -4.69 -28.54
N LEU A 359 -5.94 -5.25 -27.35
CA LEU A 359 -4.91 -5.98 -26.60
C LEU A 359 -4.69 -7.40 -27.09
N LYS A 360 -5.69 -8.03 -27.73
CA LYS A 360 -5.62 -9.41 -28.24
C LYS A 360 -4.50 -9.65 -29.25
N GLY A 361 -3.95 -8.59 -29.87
CA GLY A 361 -2.84 -8.66 -30.82
C GLY A 361 -1.48 -8.24 -30.25
N VAL A 362 -1.38 -7.95 -28.95
CA VAL A 362 -0.13 -7.52 -28.31
C VAL A 362 0.71 -8.74 -27.97
N PRO A 363 1.93 -8.89 -28.56
CA PRO A 363 2.80 -10.02 -28.26
C PRO A 363 3.28 -10.02 -26.80
N GLY A 364 3.43 -11.20 -26.19
CA GLY A 364 3.87 -11.34 -24.80
C GLY A 364 2.75 -11.24 -23.76
N LEU A 365 1.48 -11.25 -24.19
CA LEU A 365 0.32 -11.25 -23.34
C LEU A 365 -0.35 -12.62 -23.36
N GLU A 366 -0.38 -13.32 -22.20
CA GLU A 366 -1.00 -14.62 -22.05
C GLU A 366 -2.52 -14.52 -21.92
N SER A 367 -3.02 -13.66 -21.01
CA SER A 367 -4.46 -13.49 -20.78
C SER A 367 -4.81 -12.12 -20.21
N VAL A 368 -6.10 -11.78 -20.31
CA VAL A 368 -6.66 -10.49 -19.89
C VAL A 368 -7.90 -10.71 -19.04
N GLU A 369 -7.86 -10.24 -17.79
CA GLU A 369 -9.05 -10.08 -16.97
C GLU A 369 -9.55 -8.64 -17.07
N THR A 370 -10.83 -8.47 -17.35
CA THR A 370 -11.47 -7.16 -17.49
C THR A 370 -12.63 -7.03 -16.51
N THR A 371 -12.67 -5.92 -15.79
CA THR A 371 -13.81 -5.54 -14.95
C THR A 371 -14.24 -4.13 -15.30
N ALA A 372 -15.51 -3.96 -15.68
CA ALA A 372 -16.13 -2.67 -15.94
C ALA A 372 -17.23 -2.42 -14.90
N GLY A 373 -17.31 -1.21 -14.36
CA GLY A 373 -18.32 -0.81 -13.40
C GLY A 373 -17.86 -0.76 -11.95
N THR A 374 -18.76 -0.36 -11.07
CA THR A 374 -18.51 -0.25 -9.62
C THR A 374 -18.91 -1.56 -8.95
N ALA A 375 -17.92 -2.36 -8.58
CA ALA A 375 -18.17 -3.54 -7.76
C ALA A 375 -18.72 -3.13 -6.39
N SER A 376 -19.75 -3.83 -5.90
CA SER A 376 -20.29 -3.65 -4.55
C SER A 376 -19.37 -4.33 -3.52
N GLY A 377 -19.24 -3.74 -2.33
CA GLY A 377 -18.52 -4.33 -1.20
C GLY A 377 -17.02 -4.05 -1.20
N ALA A 378 -16.23 -5.03 -0.74
CA ALA A 378 -14.78 -4.90 -0.55
C ALA A 378 -13.99 -4.62 -1.84
N PHE A 379 -14.50 -5.01 -3.01
CA PHE A 379 -13.95 -4.64 -4.32
C PHE A 379 -13.99 -3.13 -4.59
N ALA A 380 -15.01 -2.44 -4.08
CA ALA A 380 -15.10 -0.98 -4.18
C ALA A 380 -14.01 -0.28 -3.36
N ALA A 381 -13.58 -0.88 -2.26
CA ALA A 381 -12.53 -0.36 -1.40
C ALA A 381 -11.13 -0.45 -2.02
N LEU A 382 -10.92 -1.36 -2.98
CA LEU A 382 -9.65 -1.52 -3.70
C LEU A 382 -9.53 -0.62 -4.94
N GLY A 383 -10.65 -0.14 -5.45
CA GLY A 383 -10.68 0.78 -6.59
C GLY A 383 -10.72 2.22 -6.13
N GLY A 384 -9.58 2.90 -6.02
CA GLY A 384 -9.48 4.29 -5.59
C GLY A 384 -10.67 5.15 -6.04
N GLY A 385 -11.21 5.92 -5.09
CA GLY A 385 -12.45 6.69 -5.23
C GLY A 385 -12.39 7.82 -6.27
N GLY A 386 -12.23 7.44 -7.54
CA GLY A 386 -12.42 8.34 -8.68
C GLY A 386 -13.91 8.55 -8.94
N SER A 387 -14.26 9.72 -9.39
CA SER A 387 -15.64 10.16 -9.62
C SER A 387 -16.24 9.63 -10.93
N GLY A 388 -15.49 8.85 -11.71
CA GLY A 388 -15.89 8.29 -13.00
C GLY A 388 -16.30 6.81 -12.95
N MET A 389 -16.70 6.27 -14.10
CA MET A 389 -17.00 4.85 -14.28
C MET A 389 -15.68 4.09 -14.54
N PRO A 390 -15.23 3.24 -13.62
CA PRO A 390 -13.96 2.53 -13.75
C PRO A 390 -14.08 1.36 -14.73
N VAL A 391 -13.08 1.20 -15.57
CA VAL A 391 -12.79 0.00 -16.36
C VAL A 391 -11.36 -0.41 -16.03
N ARG A 392 -11.19 -1.62 -15.53
CA ARG A 392 -9.89 -2.17 -15.14
C ARG A 392 -9.59 -3.41 -15.94
N LEU A 393 -8.37 -3.48 -16.46
CA LEU A 393 -7.85 -4.70 -17.06
C LEU A 393 -6.60 -5.12 -16.31
N THR A 394 -6.56 -6.39 -15.92
CA THR A 394 -5.37 -7.04 -15.36
C THR A 394 -4.79 -7.91 -16.47
N LEU A 395 -3.59 -7.54 -16.92
CA LEU A 395 -2.89 -8.22 -17.98
C LEU A 395 -1.90 -9.21 -17.36
N ILE A 396 -2.01 -10.46 -17.77
CA ILE A 396 -1.11 -11.55 -17.36
C ILE A 396 -0.12 -11.76 -18.51
N PRO A 397 1.17 -11.45 -18.31
CA PRO A 397 2.19 -11.63 -19.34
C PRO A 397 2.57 -13.09 -19.50
N GLU A 398 3.12 -13.47 -20.65
CA GLU A 398 3.82 -14.73 -20.84
C GLU A 398 5.04 -14.83 -19.90
N ALA A 399 5.46 -16.07 -19.59
CA ALA A 399 6.62 -16.30 -18.73
C ALA A 399 7.89 -15.62 -19.30
N GLU A 400 8.68 -15.00 -18.44
CA GLU A 400 9.96 -14.33 -18.76
C GLU A 400 9.85 -13.09 -19.68
N GLN A 401 8.64 -12.49 -19.81
CA GLN A 401 8.43 -11.28 -20.59
C GLN A 401 8.98 -10.04 -19.85
N ASP A 402 9.69 -9.17 -20.59
CA ASP A 402 10.05 -7.84 -20.08
C ASP A 402 8.79 -6.97 -19.95
N LEU A 403 8.49 -6.57 -18.72
CA LEU A 403 7.26 -5.84 -18.40
C LEU A 403 7.29 -4.39 -18.88
N ASP A 404 8.45 -3.75 -18.89
CA ASP A 404 8.58 -2.36 -19.38
C ASP A 404 8.28 -2.29 -20.87
N ASP A 405 8.84 -3.22 -21.65
CA ASP A 405 8.58 -3.34 -23.07
C ASP A 405 7.12 -3.75 -23.37
N LEU A 406 6.52 -4.60 -22.53
CA LEU A 406 5.10 -4.92 -22.60
C LEU A 406 4.22 -3.69 -22.31
N MET A 407 4.54 -2.91 -21.28
CA MET A 407 3.80 -1.70 -20.93
C MET A 407 3.83 -0.68 -22.07
N ASP A 408 4.98 -0.46 -22.69
CA ASP A 408 5.11 0.44 -23.84
C ASP A 408 4.23 -0.01 -25.01
N ARG A 409 4.22 -1.30 -25.33
CA ARG A 409 3.35 -1.89 -26.36
C ARG A 409 1.86 -1.74 -26.02
N VAL A 410 1.48 -2.01 -24.77
CA VAL A 410 0.12 -1.84 -24.28
C VAL A 410 -0.30 -0.38 -24.37
N GLN A 411 0.54 0.55 -23.93
CA GLN A 411 0.25 1.97 -23.99
C GLN A 411 0.10 2.46 -25.45
N ALA A 412 0.93 1.95 -26.36
CA ALA A 412 0.83 2.25 -27.79
C ALA A 412 -0.48 1.71 -28.40
N ALA A 413 -0.88 0.47 -28.05
CA ALA A 413 -2.10 -0.16 -28.55
C ALA A 413 -3.37 0.55 -28.06
N LEU A 414 -3.33 1.15 -26.87
CA LEU A 414 -4.46 1.82 -26.23
C LEU A 414 -4.51 3.35 -26.50
N LYS A 415 -3.64 3.88 -27.34
CA LYS A 415 -3.68 5.30 -27.72
C LYS A 415 -5.04 5.70 -28.31
N GLY A 416 -5.55 6.88 -27.88
CA GLY A 416 -6.79 7.46 -28.40
C GLY A 416 -8.08 6.89 -27.81
N VAL A 417 -8.02 6.10 -26.75
CA VAL A 417 -9.20 5.64 -26.02
C VAL A 417 -9.79 6.81 -25.22
N PRO A 418 -11.14 7.00 -25.26
CA PRO A 418 -11.78 8.07 -24.51
C PRO A 418 -11.73 7.76 -23.00
N GLY A 419 -11.32 8.72 -22.19
CA GLY A 419 -11.21 8.59 -20.74
C GLY A 419 -9.79 8.80 -20.24
N GLU A 420 -9.61 8.61 -18.94
CA GLU A 420 -8.30 8.71 -18.28
C GLU A 420 -7.67 7.32 -18.18
N LEU A 421 -6.71 7.07 -19.05
CA LEU A 421 -5.98 5.81 -19.14
C LEU A 421 -4.71 5.88 -18.29
N ASN A 422 -4.51 4.90 -17.42
CA ASN A 422 -3.29 4.71 -16.66
C ASN A 422 -2.83 3.25 -16.77
N VAL A 423 -1.61 3.04 -17.24
CA VAL A 423 -0.97 1.72 -17.35
C VAL A 423 0.12 1.65 -16.30
N THR A 424 0.03 0.69 -15.39
CA THR A 424 0.96 0.55 -14.26
C THR A 424 1.39 -0.90 -14.09
N GLN A 425 2.61 -1.10 -13.63
CA GLN A 425 3.07 -2.39 -13.16
C GLN A 425 2.53 -2.62 -11.75
N GLY A 426 1.99 -3.81 -11.46
CA GLY A 426 1.52 -4.18 -10.13
C GLY A 426 0.20 -4.92 -10.13
N ALA A 427 -0.08 -5.61 -9.03
CA ALA A 427 -1.37 -6.26 -8.79
C ALA A 427 -2.39 -5.27 -8.20
N ALA A 428 -3.67 -5.45 -8.52
CA ALA A 428 -4.77 -4.74 -7.86
C ALA A 428 -4.68 -4.96 -6.34
N GLY A 429 -4.48 -3.89 -5.57
CA GLY A 429 -4.37 -3.98 -4.11
C GLY A 429 -2.97 -3.81 -3.52
N SER A 430 -1.93 -3.63 -4.33
CA SER A 430 -0.64 -3.17 -3.84
C SER A 430 -0.73 -1.68 -3.47
N GLY A 431 -1.51 -1.38 -2.42
CA GLY A 431 -1.53 -0.13 -1.65
C GLY A 431 -1.35 1.22 -2.34
N GLY A 432 -1.80 1.37 -3.61
CA GLY A 432 -1.98 2.71 -4.18
C GLY A 432 -0.74 3.60 -4.32
N PHE A 433 0.45 3.06 -4.36
CA PHE A 433 1.65 3.83 -4.68
C PHE A 433 1.73 4.05 -6.19
N SER A 434 0.91 4.97 -6.69
CA SER A 434 1.09 5.45 -8.06
C SER A 434 2.15 6.55 -8.03
N ASN A 435 3.06 6.54 -9.01
CA ASN A 435 4.06 7.60 -9.18
C ASN A 435 3.45 8.97 -9.53
N THR A 436 2.12 9.06 -9.56
CA THR A 436 1.38 10.28 -9.88
C THR A 436 1.68 11.38 -8.85
N LEU A 437 2.14 12.51 -9.34
CA LEU A 437 2.36 13.71 -8.54
C LEU A 437 1.01 14.30 -8.14
N LYS A 438 0.83 14.58 -6.87
CA LYS A 438 -0.39 15.21 -6.35
C LYS A 438 -0.06 16.59 -5.81
N ILE A 439 -0.81 17.58 -6.25
CA ILE A 439 -0.73 18.95 -5.76
C ILE A 439 -2.05 19.24 -5.03
N ASN A 440 -1.97 19.40 -3.75
CA ASN A 440 -3.08 19.76 -2.88
C ASN A 440 -3.22 21.27 -2.86
N ILE A 441 -4.44 21.76 -3.08
CA ILE A 441 -4.78 23.18 -3.12
C ILE A 441 -5.85 23.41 -2.08
N GLN A 442 -5.61 24.30 -1.14
CA GLN A 442 -6.56 24.67 -0.09
C GLN A 442 -6.99 26.13 -0.27
N ALA A 443 -8.27 26.40 -0.03
CA ALA A 443 -8.81 27.75 -0.03
C ALA A 443 -10.14 27.81 0.74
N ASP A 444 -10.41 28.93 1.39
CA ASP A 444 -11.64 29.16 2.16
C ASP A 444 -12.88 29.18 1.25
N ARG A 445 -12.78 29.78 0.08
CA ARG A 445 -13.89 29.94 -0.85
C ARG A 445 -13.74 29.05 -2.08
N THR A 446 -14.84 28.45 -2.49
CA THR A 446 -14.89 27.58 -3.69
C THR A 446 -14.41 28.29 -4.95
N GLN A 447 -14.69 29.59 -5.10
CA GLN A 447 -14.29 30.37 -6.27
C GLN A 447 -12.77 30.54 -6.34
N ASP A 448 -12.11 30.78 -5.19
CA ASP A 448 -10.66 30.92 -5.11
C ASP A 448 -9.99 29.56 -5.34
N LEU A 449 -10.57 28.47 -4.81
CA LEU A 449 -10.13 27.10 -5.03
C LEU A 449 -10.16 26.74 -6.55
N ASN A 450 -11.28 27.05 -7.21
CA ASN A 450 -11.45 26.82 -8.65
C ASN A 450 -10.43 27.62 -9.48
N THR A 451 -10.23 28.89 -9.12
CA THR A 451 -9.29 29.78 -9.81
C THR A 451 -7.84 29.31 -9.61
N ALA A 452 -7.48 28.94 -8.38
CA ALA A 452 -6.15 28.41 -8.05
C ALA A 452 -5.89 27.10 -8.80
N SER A 453 -6.84 26.16 -8.76
CA SER A 453 -6.74 24.89 -9.45
C SER A 453 -6.56 25.06 -10.98
N ALA A 454 -7.33 25.97 -11.60
CA ALA A 454 -7.19 26.26 -13.03
C ALA A 454 -5.83 26.88 -13.40
N ARG A 455 -5.27 27.74 -12.54
CA ARG A 455 -3.94 28.34 -12.76
C ARG A 455 -2.84 27.29 -12.62
N ILE A 456 -2.89 26.47 -11.58
CA ILE A 456 -1.93 25.39 -11.35
C ILE A 456 -1.98 24.37 -12.49
N THR A 457 -3.18 23.93 -12.89
CA THR A 457 -3.34 23.00 -14.02
C THR A 457 -2.69 23.55 -15.28
N ARG A 458 -2.90 24.83 -15.59
CA ARG A 458 -2.32 25.46 -16.77
C ARG A 458 -0.80 25.59 -16.68
N ALA A 459 -0.26 25.89 -15.51
CA ALA A 459 1.17 25.97 -15.30
C ALA A 459 1.84 24.59 -15.51
N LEU A 460 1.23 23.53 -14.96
CA LEU A 460 1.75 22.18 -15.10
C LEU A 460 1.66 21.62 -16.52
N GLN A 461 0.68 22.02 -17.32
CA GLN A 461 0.60 21.65 -18.73
C GLN A 461 1.77 22.18 -19.57
N GLY A 462 2.50 23.18 -19.07
CA GLY A 462 3.72 23.72 -19.70
C GLY A 462 5.02 23.01 -19.27
N VAL A 463 4.97 22.07 -18.31
CA VAL A 463 6.14 21.36 -17.78
C VAL A 463 6.36 20.08 -18.58
N LYS A 464 7.55 19.91 -19.15
CA LYS A 464 7.88 18.76 -20.03
C LYS A 464 8.04 17.43 -19.27
N GLU A 465 8.37 17.52 -18.00
CA GLU A 465 8.62 16.38 -17.11
C GLU A 465 7.33 15.74 -16.58
N VAL A 466 6.16 16.29 -16.94
CA VAL A 466 4.85 15.74 -16.55
C VAL A 466 3.87 15.77 -17.71
N GLU A 467 2.96 14.80 -17.69
CA GLU A 467 1.85 14.67 -18.63
C GLU A 467 0.54 14.36 -17.90
N ASN A 468 -0.56 14.21 -18.62
CA ASN A 468 -1.88 13.83 -18.07
C ASN A 468 -2.32 14.70 -16.90
N VAL A 469 -2.12 16.03 -16.99
CA VAL A 469 -2.48 16.96 -15.88
C VAL A 469 -4.00 17.03 -15.70
N ARG A 470 -4.47 16.60 -14.54
CA ARG A 470 -5.89 16.47 -14.18
C ARG A 470 -6.22 17.26 -12.91
N SER A 471 -7.42 17.81 -12.83
CA SER A 471 -7.89 18.54 -11.66
C SER A 471 -9.21 17.97 -11.17
N SER A 472 -9.32 17.69 -9.87
CA SER A 472 -10.55 17.22 -9.23
C SER A 472 -11.71 18.23 -9.31
N VAL A 473 -11.40 19.52 -9.53
CA VAL A 473 -12.42 20.60 -9.65
C VAL A 473 -13.10 20.61 -11.03
N ARG A 474 -12.48 20.09 -12.07
CA ARG A 474 -13.04 20.05 -13.43
C ARG A 474 -14.16 19.01 -13.59
N GLU A 475 -14.28 18.08 -12.68
CA GLU A 475 -15.29 17.05 -12.70
C GLU A 475 -16.60 17.60 -12.13
N SER A 476 -17.34 18.32 -12.95
CA SER A 476 -18.73 18.67 -12.64
C SER A 476 -19.66 17.82 -13.50
N GLN A 477 -20.58 17.12 -12.85
CA GLN A 477 -21.63 16.40 -13.56
C GLN A 477 -22.87 17.25 -13.74
N PRO A 478 -23.54 17.16 -14.87
CA PRO A 478 -24.90 17.69 -14.99
C PRO A 478 -25.82 16.91 -14.07
N GLN A 479 -26.33 17.57 -13.06
CA GLN A 479 -27.27 17.03 -12.08
C GLN A 479 -28.62 17.69 -12.23
N LEU A 480 -29.70 16.95 -12.09
CA LEU A 480 -31.03 17.53 -11.95
C LEU A 480 -31.26 17.92 -10.49
N SER A 481 -31.38 19.21 -10.22
CA SER A 481 -31.77 19.73 -8.92
C SER A 481 -33.29 19.93 -8.90
N ILE A 482 -33.97 19.21 -8.00
CA ILE A 482 -35.41 19.32 -7.79
C ILE A 482 -35.60 20.08 -6.50
N ARG A 483 -36.03 21.36 -6.59
CA ARG A 483 -36.31 22.21 -5.43
C ARG A 483 -37.82 22.32 -5.26
N LEU A 484 -38.31 21.78 -4.14
CA LEU A 484 -39.70 21.85 -3.79
C LEU A 484 -40.03 23.25 -3.27
N ASP A 485 -41.11 23.86 -3.78
CA ASP A 485 -41.75 25.00 -3.18
C ASP A 485 -42.65 24.55 -2.03
N SER A 486 -42.13 24.66 -0.81
CA SER A 486 -42.81 24.12 0.38
C SER A 486 -44.18 24.83 0.64
N GLN A 487 -44.31 26.10 0.27
CA GLN A 487 -45.58 26.81 0.47
C GLN A 487 -46.65 26.35 -0.52
N GLU A 488 -46.26 26.20 -1.78
CA GLU A 488 -47.17 25.71 -2.82
C GLU A 488 -47.52 24.23 -2.63
N ALA A 489 -46.57 23.42 -2.20
CA ALA A 489 -46.79 21.99 -1.87
C ALA A 489 -47.84 21.86 -0.75
N VAL A 490 -47.70 22.62 0.33
CA VAL A 490 -48.67 22.61 1.47
C VAL A 490 -50.02 23.13 1.03
N ARG A 491 -50.11 24.20 0.24
CA ARG A 491 -51.35 24.72 -0.30
C ARG A 491 -52.14 23.68 -1.11
N ARG A 492 -51.40 22.83 -1.85
CA ARG A 492 -51.98 21.75 -2.65
C ARG A 492 -52.13 20.44 -1.87
N GLY A 493 -51.81 20.42 -0.59
CA GLY A 493 -51.96 19.26 0.29
C GLY A 493 -50.95 18.14 0.02
N VAL A 494 -49.76 18.48 -0.52
CA VAL A 494 -48.64 17.53 -0.75
C VAL A 494 -47.56 17.74 0.29
N VAL A 495 -47.19 16.66 0.97
CA VAL A 495 -46.11 16.70 1.95
C VAL A 495 -44.75 16.43 1.23
N GLY A 496 -43.71 17.15 1.62
CA GLY A 496 -42.41 17.11 0.97
C GLY A 496 -41.83 15.67 0.83
N ILE A 497 -42.01 14.85 1.86
CA ILE A 497 -41.54 13.42 1.81
C ILE A 497 -42.27 12.62 0.75
N GLN A 498 -43.58 12.90 0.48
CA GLN A 498 -44.32 12.20 -0.59
C GLN A 498 -43.76 12.55 -1.97
N ALA A 499 -43.39 13.82 -2.20
CA ALA A 499 -42.79 14.26 -3.44
C ALA A 499 -41.43 13.57 -3.66
N VAL A 500 -40.58 13.50 -2.63
CA VAL A 500 -39.29 12.80 -2.68
C VAL A 500 -39.47 11.31 -3.00
N SER A 501 -40.39 10.63 -2.26
CA SER A 501 -40.65 9.20 -2.46
C SER A 501 -41.21 8.92 -3.85
N ALA A 502 -42.10 9.77 -4.36
CA ALA A 502 -42.67 9.60 -5.69
C ALA A 502 -41.59 9.73 -6.78
N VAL A 503 -40.69 10.70 -6.67
CA VAL A 503 -39.55 10.83 -7.61
C VAL A 503 -38.61 9.64 -7.52
N GLN A 504 -38.28 9.18 -6.31
CA GLN A 504 -37.45 7.98 -6.12
C GLN A 504 -38.10 6.73 -6.74
N ASN A 505 -39.38 6.54 -6.50
CA ASN A 505 -40.12 5.41 -7.05
C ASN A 505 -40.25 5.48 -8.59
N ALA A 506 -40.41 6.70 -9.15
CA ALA A 506 -40.48 6.90 -10.59
C ALA A 506 -39.13 6.61 -11.29
N LEU A 507 -38.02 6.92 -10.65
CA LEU A 507 -36.68 6.74 -11.23
C LEU A 507 -36.05 5.35 -10.96
N ASN A 508 -36.24 4.81 -9.75
CA ASN A 508 -35.54 3.62 -9.29
C ASN A 508 -36.46 2.43 -9.06
N GLY A 509 -37.78 2.62 -9.14
CA GLY A 509 -38.78 1.64 -8.69
C GLY A 509 -38.79 1.51 -7.15
N LYS A 510 -39.69 0.67 -6.67
CA LYS A 510 -39.85 0.37 -5.24
C LYS A 510 -39.91 -1.14 -5.01
N VAL A 511 -39.12 -1.65 -4.08
CA VAL A 511 -39.28 -3.00 -3.57
C VAL A 511 -40.56 -3.01 -2.74
N ALA A 512 -41.59 -3.70 -3.24
CA ALA A 512 -42.92 -3.80 -2.63
C ALA A 512 -43.04 -4.97 -1.66
N ALA A 513 -42.33 -6.07 -1.94
CA ALA A 513 -42.32 -7.28 -1.12
C ALA A 513 -41.05 -8.08 -1.40
N THR A 514 -40.68 -8.96 -0.48
CA THR A 514 -39.65 -9.98 -0.69
C THR A 514 -40.31 -11.34 -0.52
N LEU A 515 -40.21 -12.19 -1.54
CA LEU A 515 -40.78 -13.54 -1.55
C LEU A 515 -39.67 -14.55 -1.20
N PRO A 516 -39.96 -15.53 -0.33
CA PRO A 516 -39.06 -16.64 -0.11
C PRO A 516 -38.99 -17.52 -1.37
N ALA A 517 -37.80 -17.91 -1.79
CA ALA A 517 -37.54 -18.82 -2.90
C ALA A 517 -36.58 -19.94 -2.45
N GLU A 518 -36.51 -21.03 -3.22
CA GLU A 518 -35.64 -22.18 -2.89
C GLU A 518 -34.18 -21.81 -2.74
N ASP A 519 -33.69 -20.86 -3.54
CA ASP A 519 -32.31 -20.39 -3.54
C ASP A 519 -32.08 -19.05 -2.79
N GLY A 520 -33.04 -18.63 -1.93
CA GLY A 520 -32.91 -17.38 -1.18
C GLY A 520 -34.20 -16.55 -1.18
N ALA A 521 -34.08 -15.23 -1.34
CA ALA A 521 -35.17 -14.29 -1.32
C ALA A 521 -35.26 -13.53 -2.66
N LEU A 522 -36.45 -13.43 -3.22
CA LEU A 522 -36.73 -12.67 -4.44
C LEU A 522 -37.39 -11.34 -4.09
N ASP A 523 -36.80 -10.24 -4.45
CA ASP A 523 -37.36 -8.91 -4.30
C ASP A 523 -38.38 -8.63 -5.42
N VAL A 524 -39.61 -8.35 -5.04
CA VAL A 524 -40.66 -7.89 -5.97
C VAL A 524 -40.49 -6.38 -6.12
N ARG A 525 -39.94 -5.94 -7.23
CA ARG A 525 -39.73 -4.51 -7.54
C ARG A 525 -40.78 -4.02 -8.51
N VAL A 526 -41.48 -2.98 -8.11
CA VAL A 526 -42.45 -2.28 -8.97
C VAL A 526 -41.74 -1.10 -9.62
N THR A 527 -41.70 -1.06 -10.94
CA THR A 527 -41.10 -0.01 -11.76
C THR A 527 -42.14 0.53 -12.75
N TYR A 528 -41.93 1.76 -13.18
CA TYR A 528 -42.62 2.28 -14.36
C TYR A 528 -41.97 1.76 -15.64
N PRO A 529 -42.65 1.82 -16.80
CA PRO A 529 -42.07 1.44 -18.07
C PRO A 529 -40.72 2.19 -18.32
N GLU A 530 -39.80 1.47 -18.93
CA GLU A 530 -38.44 2.02 -19.14
C GLU A 530 -38.50 3.29 -20.01
N GLY A 531 -37.90 4.38 -19.53
CA GLY A 531 -37.87 5.67 -20.23
C GLY A 531 -39.05 6.60 -19.99
N GLU A 532 -40.12 6.18 -19.34
CA GLU A 532 -41.31 7.01 -19.07
C GLU A 532 -40.95 8.32 -18.36
N TYR A 533 -40.11 8.25 -17.33
CA TYR A 533 -39.63 9.42 -16.59
C TYR A 533 -38.15 9.79 -16.92
N GLY A 534 -37.65 9.40 -18.09
CA GLY A 534 -36.29 9.62 -18.54
C GLY A 534 -35.95 11.07 -18.97
N SER A 535 -36.92 11.97 -18.96
CA SER A 535 -36.73 13.37 -19.36
C SER A 535 -37.20 14.35 -18.29
N VAL A 536 -36.65 15.60 -18.31
CA VAL A 536 -37.09 16.68 -17.40
C VAL A 536 -38.57 17.02 -17.60
N ALA A 537 -39.07 16.93 -18.83
CA ALA A 537 -40.47 17.18 -19.13
C ALA A 537 -41.37 16.11 -18.49
N ALA A 538 -41.03 14.85 -18.69
CA ALA A 538 -41.76 13.74 -18.08
C ALA A 538 -41.76 13.77 -16.55
N LEU A 539 -40.64 14.14 -15.94
CA LEU A 539 -40.57 14.33 -14.49
C LEU A 539 -41.43 15.48 -13.98
N LYS A 540 -41.61 16.56 -14.74
CA LYS A 540 -42.53 17.64 -14.40
C LYS A 540 -43.99 17.18 -14.40
N ASP A 541 -44.34 16.25 -15.28
CA ASP A 541 -45.68 15.70 -15.42
C ASP A 541 -45.96 14.55 -14.42
N LEU A 542 -44.99 14.16 -13.62
CA LEU A 542 -45.17 13.16 -12.56
C LEU A 542 -46.29 13.58 -11.61
N THR A 543 -47.36 12.76 -11.53
CA THR A 543 -48.54 13.02 -10.70
C THR A 543 -48.36 12.52 -9.27
N LEU A 544 -48.64 13.41 -8.33
CA LEU A 544 -48.65 13.16 -6.89
C LEU A 544 -50.06 13.21 -6.37
N ARG A 545 -50.44 12.32 -5.45
CA ARG A 545 -51.73 12.41 -4.76
C ARG A 545 -51.65 13.30 -3.53
N SER A 546 -52.48 14.29 -3.47
CA SER A 546 -52.63 15.14 -2.27
C SER A 546 -53.38 14.41 -1.15
N ALA A 547 -53.32 14.96 0.07
CA ALA A 547 -54.09 14.45 1.21
C ALA A 547 -55.63 14.46 0.97
N SER A 548 -56.10 15.34 0.08
CA SER A 548 -57.51 15.39 -0.35
C SER A 548 -57.87 14.45 -1.48
N GLY A 549 -56.93 13.66 -2.03
CA GLY A 549 -57.10 12.79 -3.15
C GLY A 549 -56.95 13.44 -4.53
N ALA A 550 -56.71 14.75 -4.60
CA ALA A 550 -56.50 15.46 -5.86
C ALA A 550 -55.13 15.15 -6.45
N GLU A 551 -55.02 15.13 -7.77
CA GLU A 551 -53.79 14.95 -8.50
C GLU A 551 -53.06 16.28 -8.66
N VAL A 552 -51.75 16.31 -8.29
CA VAL A 552 -50.90 17.48 -8.37
C VAL A 552 -49.66 17.11 -9.16
N ARG A 553 -49.28 17.86 -10.20
CA ARG A 553 -48.04 17.61 -10.96
C ARG A 553 -46.85 18.09 -10.17
N LEU A 554 -45.75 17.35 -10.28
CA LEU A 554 -44.49 17.73 -9.63
C LEU A 554 -44.00 19.11 -10.12
N GLY A 555 -44.16 19.42 -11.42
CA GLY A 555 -43.78 20.71 -11.99
C GLY A 555 -44.56 21.91 -11.46
N ASP A 556 -45.73 21.70 -10.83
CA ASP A 556 -46.53 22.74 -10.23
C ASP A 556 -46.05 23.12 -8.83
N ILE A 557 -45.30 22.24 -8.15
CA ILE A 557 -44.86 22.41 -6.76
C ILE A 557 -43.32 22.33 -6.63
N ALA A 558 -42.60 22.06 -7.73
CA ALA A 558 -41.15 21.95 -7.73
C ALA A 558 -40.52 22.58 -8.96
N ARG A 559 -39.37 23.22 -8.76
CA ARG A 559 -38.52 23.72 -9.83
C ARG A 559 -37.46 22.68 -10.14
N ILE A 560 -37.39 22.22 -11.39
CA ILE A 560 -36.43 21.23 -11.87
C ILE A 560 -35.44 21.94 -12.78
N GLU A 561 -34.19 22.01 -12.38
CA GLU A 561 -33.12 22.71 -13.09
C GLU A 561 -31.92 21.78 -13.29
N ARG A 562 -31.25 21.91 -14.44
CA ARG A 562 -29.93 21.31 -14.65
C ARG A 562 -28.89 22.18 -13.99
N VAL A 563 -28.16 21.65 -13.05
CA VAL A 563 -27.06 22.33 -12.38
C VAL A 563 -25.77 21.54 -12.60
N ALA A 564 -24.67 22.23 -12.79
CA ALA A 564 -23.36 21.61 -12.76
C ALA A 564 -22.95 21.45 -11.27
N SER A 565 -22.88 20.24 -10.80
CA SER A 565 -22.50 19.95 -9.41
C SER A 565 -21.15 19.27 -9.38
N PRO A 566 -20.25 19.66 -8.49
CA PRO A 566 -19.00 18.91 -8.30
C PRO A 566 -19.32 17.49 -7.84
N VAL A 567 -18.64 16.51 -8.42
CA VAL A 567 -18.86 15.09 -8.13
C VAL A 567 -18.45 14.74 -6.71
N SER A 568 -17.37 15.34 -6.22
CA SER A 568 -16.89 15.19 -4.85
C SER A 568 -16.41 16.52 -4.28
N LEU A 569 -16.55 16.67 -2.98
CA LEU A 569 -16.00 17.78 -2.20
C LEU A 569 -15.10 17.19 -1.12
N SER A 570 -13.80 17.43 -1.24
CA SER A 570 -12.81 17.01 -0.23
C SER A 570 -12.53 18.17 0.72
N ARG A 571 -12.28 17.82 1.97
CA ARG A 571 -11.79 18.74 2.99
C ARG A 571 -10.65 18.11 3.76
N GLU A 572 -9.68 18.92 4.10
CA GLU A 572 -8.56 18.54 4.96
C GLU A 572 -8.47 19.59 6.09
N ASN A 573 -8.46 19.13 7.33
CA ASN A 573 -8.46 20.00 8.52
C ASN A 573 -9.59 21.06 8.54
N GLY A 574 -10.73 20.75 7.91
CA GLY A 574 -11.88 21.68 7.81
C GLY A 574 -11.87 22.59 6.59
N GLU A 575 -10.74 22.81 5.94
CA GLU A 575 -10.58 23.61 4.72
C GLU A 575 -10.95 22.81 3.47
N ARG A 576 -11.43 23.49 2.45
CA ARG A 576 -11.74 22.85 1.17
C ARG A 576 -10.47 22.51 0.42
N LEU A 577 -10.42 21.29 -0.07
CA LEU A 577 -9.29 20.74 -0.81
C LEU A 577 -9.67 20.46 -2.26
N ALA A 578 -8.82 20.92 -3.18
CA ALA A 578 -8.79 20.45 -4.56
C ALA A 578 -7.43 19.79 -4.82
N THR A 579 -7.42 18.74 -5.62
CA THR A 579 -6.19 18.06 -5.98
C THR A 579 -5.95 18.18 -7.50
N VAL A 580 -4.77 18.63 -7.89
CA VAL A 580 -4.28 18.53 -9.25
C VAL A 580 -3.29 17.38 -9.30
N GLN A 581 -3.48 16.47 -10.25
CA GLN A 581 -2.64 15.30 -10.45
C GLN A 581 -1.92 15.43 -11.78
N ALA A 582 -0.69 14.93 -11.85
CA ALA A 582 0.10 14.86 -13.05
C ALA A 582 0.98 13.61 -13.04
N ASP A 583 1.14 12.95 -14.18
CA ASP A 583 1.95 11.76 -14.29
C ASP A 583 3.37 12.16 -14.77
N PRO A 584 4.46 11.71 -14.10
CA PRO A 584 5.81 12.03 -14.53
C PRO A 584 6.14 11.32 -15.85
N THR A 585 6.76 12.05 -16.79
CA THR A 585 7.29 11.51 -18.06
C THR A 585 8.71 10.97 -17.93
N VAL A 586 9.34 11.21 -16.79
CA VAL A 586 10.73 10.84 -16.50
C VAL A 586 10.79 9.82 -15.38
N THR A 587 11.72 8.87 -15.48
CA THR A 587 11.96 7.85 -14.46
C THR A 587 12.41 8.46 -13.12
N ASN A 588 13.06 9.62 -13.15
CA ASN A 588 13.50 10.33 -11.96
C ASN A 588 12.40 11.24 -11.41
N ILE A 589 11.63 10.75 -10.46
CA ILE A 589 10.53 11.48 -9.81
C ILE A 589 11.03 12.77 -9.12
N SER A 590 12.24 12.78 -8.57
CA SER A 590 12.81 13.98 -7.94
C SER A 590 13.05 15.12 -8.95
N ALA A 591 13.41 14.78 -10.19
CA ALA A 591 13.56 15.77 -11.26
C ALA A 591 12.20 16.36 -11.66
N ALA A 592 11.18 15.51 -11.82
CA ALA A 592 9.80 15.95 -12.07
C ALA A 592 9.27 16.83 -10.95
N ASN A 593 9.48 16.44 -9.69
CA ASN A 593 9.12 17.24 -8.50
C ASN A 593 9.79 18.62 -8.50
N SER A 594 11.07 18.68 -8.84
CA SER A 594 11.81 19.95 -8.88
C SER A 594 11.28 20.87 -9.97
N ALA A 595 10.98 20.34 -11.16
CA ALA A 595 10.39 21.07 -12.26
C ALA A 595 8.98 21.59 -11.91
N VAL A 596 8.16 20.75 -11.29
CA VAL A 596 6.83 21.12 -10.78
C VAL A 596 6.92 22.22 -9.73
N LYS A 597 7.79 22.08 -8.71
CA LYS A 597 8.00 23.11 -7.69
C LYS A 597 8.44 24.45 -8.32
N ALA A 598 9.35 24.42 -9.27
CA ALA A 598 9.79 25.61 -9.97
C ALA A 598 8.64 26.30 -10.73
N ALA A 599 7.85 25.54 -11.49
CA ALA A 599 6.70 26.05 -12.20
C ALA A 599 5.61 26.63 -11.29
N LEU A 600 5.37 26.00 -10.12
CA LEU A 600 4.35 26.44 -9.17
C LEU A 600 4.74 27.68 -8.38
N ASN A 601 6.03 27.90 -8.11
CA ASN A 601 6.52 29.09 -7.40
C ASN A 601 6.22 30.39 -8.17
N ASP A 602 6.13 30.32 -9.49
CA ASP A 602 5.83 31.48 -10.34
C ASP A 602 4.31 31.74 -10.48
N VAL A 603 3.46 30.85 -9.97
CA VAL A 603 2.00 30.97 -10.08
C VAL A 603 1.45 31.90 -9.00
N LYS A 604 0.89 33.03 -9.43
CA LYS A 604 0.16 33.94 -8.51
C LYS A 604 -1.20 33.33 -8.17
N LEU A 605 -1.36 32.88 -6.92
CA LEU A 605 -2.61 32.36 -6.42
C LEU A 605 -3.54 33.49 -5.91
N PRO A 606 -4.87 33.24 -5.83
CA PRO A 606 -5.79 34.13 -5.12
C PRO A 606 -5.43 34.29 -3.64
N ALA A 607 -5.83 35.38 -3.04
CA ALA A 607 -5.62 35.61 -1.61
C ALA A 607 -6.34 34.52 -0.78
N GLY A 608 -5.61 33.89 0.16
CA GLY A 608 -6.13 32.80 0.98
C GLY A 608 -6.09 31.42 0.32
N ALA A 609 -5.55 31.29 -0.91
CA ALA A 609 -5.29 30.00 -1.51
C ALA A 609 -3.81 29.60 -1.31
N THR A 610 -3.60 28.37 -0.87
CA THR A 610 -2.29 27.76 -0.67
C THR A 610 -2.16 26.48 -1.47
N TRP A 611 -0.92 26.07 -1.77
CA TRP A 611 -0.66 24.78 -2.37
C TRP A 611 0.43 24.02 -1.60
N SER A 612 0.33 22.71 -1.61
CA SER A 612 1.35 21.78 -1.09
C SER A 612 1.48 20.59 -2.02
N LEU A 613 2.66 19.98 -2.05
CA LEU A 613 2.81 18.68 -2.67
C LEU A 613 2.25 17.61 -1.74
N GLY A 614 1.47 16.72 -2.27
CA GLY A 614 0.84 15.62 -1.55
C GLY A 614 1.19 14.26 -2.15
N GLY A 615 0.61 13.20 -1.61
CA GLY A 615 0.80 11.84 -2.09
C GLY A 615 2.22 11.31 -1.87
N VAL A 616 2.76 10.59 -2.86
CA VAL A 616 4.09 9.96 -2.78
C VAL A 616 5.20 10.99 -2.55
N THR A 617 5.09 12.18 -3.13
CA THR A 617 6.09 13.25 -2.98
C THR A 617 6.20 13.75 -1.54
N GLU A 618 5.08 13.99 -0.89
CA GLU A 618 5.06 14.40 0.51
C GLU A 618 5.64 13.31 1.41
N GLN A 619 5.24 12.07 1.17
CA GLN A 619 5.76 10.91 1.90
C GLN A 619 7.28 10.76 1.69
N GLN A 620 7.77 10.99 0.47
CA GLN A 620 9.18 10.97 0.14
C GLN A 620 9.95 12.07 0.87
N ASP A 621 9.46 13.32 0.83
CA ASP A 621 10.08 14.46 1.52
C ASP A 621 10.12 14.23 3.04
N GLN A 622 9.03 13.72 3.63
CA GLN A 622 8.97 13.34 5.04
C GLN A 622 9.93 12.19 5.38
N ALA A 623 10.00 11.17 4.52
CA ALA A 623 10.90 10.04 4.69
C ALA A 623 12.37 10.47 4.66
N PHE A 624 12.78 11.27 3.67
CA PHE A 624 14.15 11.77 3.58
C PHE A 624 14.52 12.69 4.75
N SER A 625 13.59 13.54 5.19
CA SER A 625 13.80 14.38 6.38
C SER A 625 13.99 13.53 7.64
N SER A 626 13.12 12.55 7.86
CA SER A 626 13.18 11.64 9.01
C SER A 626 14.44 10.75 8.97
N LEU A 627 14.83 10.27 7.78
CA LEU A 627 16.07 9.55 7.57
C LEU A 627 17.29 10.42 7.87
N GLY A 628 17.30 11.67 7.42
CA GLY A 628 18.37 12.63 7.71
C GLY A 628 18.58 12.81 9.22
N VAL A 629 17.50 13.00 9.97
CA VAL A 629 17.54 13.10 11.44
C VAL A 629 18.03 11.79 12.06
N SER A 630 17.57 10.65 11.56
CA SER A 630 17.98 9.33 12.07
C SER A 630 19.46 9.04 11.81
N ILE A 631 19.98 9.43 10.65
CA ILE A 631 21.41 9.31 10.33
C ILE A 631 22.26 10.20 11.27
N LEU A 632 21.84 11.45 11.49
CA LEU A 632 22.53 12.33 12.43
C LEU A 632 22.51 11.77 13.86
N ALA A 633 21.38 11.22 14.29
CA ALA A 633 21.28 10.55 15.58
C ALA A 633 22.20 9.32 15.66
N ALA A 634 22.24 8.51 14.60
CA ALA A 634 23.14 7.36 14.51
C ALA A 634 24.61 7.77 14.61
N VAL A 635 25.05 8.78 13.86
CA VAL A 635 26.41 9.33 13.92
C VAL A 635 26.73 9.81 15.34
N GLY A 636 25.81 10.54 15.98
CA GLY A 636 25.98 11.00 17.36
C GLY A 636 26.09 9.86 18.36
N LEU A 637 25.25 8.83 18.25
CA LEU A 637 25.31 7.64 19.11
C LEU A 637 26.62 6.85 18.92
N VAL A 638 27.02 6.61 17.67
CA VAL A 638 28.29 5.95 17.35
C VAL A 638 29.47 6.73 17.93
N TYR A 639 29.45 8.05 17.77
CA TYR A 639 30.49 8.92 18.36
C TYR A 639 30.56 8.75 19.88
N LEU A 640 29.43 8.80 20.58
CA LEU A 640 29.38 8.63 22.04
C LEU A 640 29.89 7.25 22.49
N ILE A 641 29.48 6.17 21.78
CA ILE A 641 29.98 4.83 22.08
C ILE A 641 31.49 4.73 21.88
N MET A 642 31.98 5.29 20.77
CA MET A 642 33.44 5.30 20.51
C MET A 642 34.19 6.14 21.52
N VAL A 643 33.66 7.30 21.95
CA VAL A 643 34.28 8.11 23.04
C VAL A 643 34.37 7.29 24.32
N ALA A 644 33.31 6.55 24.67
CA ALA A 644 33.32 5.67 25.85
C ALA A 644 34.36 4.54 25.72
N ALA A 645 34.43 3.93 24.52
CA ALA A 645 35.35 2.82 24.25
C ALA A 645 36.82 3.26 24.23
N PHE A 646 37.15 4.36 23.54
CA PHE A 646 38.52 4.85 23.42
C PHE A 646 38.94 5.79 24.55
N ARG A 647 38.02 6.22 25.41
CA ARG A 647 38.26 7.22 26.47
C ARG A 647 38.93 8.48 25.95
N SER A 648 38.62 8.87 24.75
CA SER A 648 39.20 10.00 24.01
C SER A 648 38.12 10.65 23.14
N LEU A 649 38.07 11.97 23.12
CA LEU A 649 37.18 12.73 22.26
C LEU A 649 37.74 12.85 20.83
N LEU A 650 39.05 12.89 20.68
CA LEU A 650 39.69 13.15 19.38
C LEU A 650 39.76 11.90 18.49
N THR A 651 40.07 10.74 19.06
CA THR A 651 40.20 9.48 18.30
C THR A 651 38.94 9.10 17.53
N PRO A 652 37.73 9.14 18.13
CA PRO A 652 36.48 8.89 17.38
C PRO A 652 36.24 9.93 16.27
N LEU A 653 36.62 11.18 16.47
CA LEU A 653 36.46 12.23 15.47
C LEU A 653 37.30 11.96 14.21
N ILE A 654 38.55 11.49 14.41
CA ILE A 654 39.42 11.07 13.31
C ILE A 654 38.80 9.87 12.55
N LEU A 655 38.22 8.91 13.27
CA LEU A 655 37.55 7.75 12.66
C LEU A 655 36.30 8.16 11.91
N LEU A 656 35.50 9.10 12.43
CA LEU A 656 34.30 9.61 11.74
C LEU A 656 34.65 10.28 10.40
N VAL A 657 35.79 10.94 10.27
CA VAL A 657 36.24 11.53 8.99
C VAL A 657 36.50 10.46 7.93
N SER A 658 36.71 9.20 8.32
CA SER A 658 36.92 8.09 7.38
C SER A 658 35.61 7.46 6.85
N ILE A 659 34.43 7.85 7.39
CA ILE A 659 33.13 7.28 7.01
C ILE A 659 32.67 7.74 5.62
N PRO A 660 32.76 9.03 5.23
CA PRO A 660 32.24 9.49 3.93
C PRO A 660 33.01 8.97 2.72
#